data_81d467b7ba1fe91eb518bb7a4e0c32bd
#
_entry.id   81d467b7ba1fe91eb518bb7a4e0c32bd
#
_cell.length_a   1.000
_cell.length_b   1.000
_cell.length_c   1.000
_cell.angle_alpha   90.00
_cell.angle_beta   90.00
_cell.angle_gamma   90.00
#
_symmetry.space_group_name_H-M   'P 1'
#
loop_
_entity.id
_entity.type
_entity.pdbx_description
1 polymer ?
#
loop_
_entity_poly.entity_id
_entity_poly.type
_entity_poly.pdbx_seq_one_letter_code
_entity_poly.pdbx_strand_id
1 'polypeptide(L)'
;MRVLRSVLFALVVFMCAGPAYAVLFGTVRGVVHDPQHRPVVGATVVIKSTNSDWSRTAKTDANGEFSFPAVPFGNYTVTAVAAGFSQTQESITLASDTSAVLHFELAVASVNQRVVVTATAEAAATDTVTPTTMLGQEQIQETPGADLTNGLEMITDYVPATYVTHDMLHMRGGHQVDWLIDGVPIPNTNIASNLGPQIDPKDIDYLEVLRGSYDADYGDRTYGMFNIVPKNGFEFDKDCSLVVSLGNFYQTNDQIGCGGHTERLAYYFSLNGNRSDYGLQTPIPQVEHDAENGYGGFASIIYNVDAKDQLRLVGSLRQDYYQIPIDPDPTSTGNQILVASGESPSYGLRDAEREPDGYVVFSWVHTFNSNTVLTVSPFYHYNSADYEGGANDYPVISNVNQTANYGGAQASFNTIIDRNDIQGGVYGFAQHQYNYFNNVFTDGSQNFPASSIGVTGGVAAEFIDDKIKVNQWFTFIAGLRQTNFDASISESATDPRFGATLRVPKLNWVFRGFYGYYYQAPPLVTATGALLGLANSQNFTFAPLHGERDKEFQIGVMIPYRGWTLDADNYETRATNWLDHNNIGESNLFWPITWQAALIQGWETTLRSPNLWNRGQFHLAYANQIAQATAPITGGLICPPNNTQCPLLIEPGYSPVDHDQRNTLNLGFNANLPWQTYAATNVYYGSGFTNGLFGTPEAQYPGMYLPSHTTFDLSLGKDFAEKYSVSVTALNVANRRVQLDNSLTFGGFHWNEPREIYGEFRYRFNY
;
A
#
# COMPACT_ATOMS: atom_id res chain seq x y z
N MET A 1 -0.85 18.00 -28.75
CA MET A 1 -1.54 17.57 -29.99
C MET A 1 -1.77 16.05 -30.07
N ARG A 2 -0.84 15.19 -29.66
CA ARG A 2 -1.06 13.73 -29.63
C ARG A 2 -2.05 13.32 -28.54
N VAL A 3 -1.92 13.82 -27.32
CA VAL A 3 -2.90 13.58 -26.22
C VAL A 3 -4.31 14.00 -26.62
N LEU A 4 -4.45 15.16 -27.27
CA LEU A 4 -5.76 15.62 -27.77
C LEU A 4 -6.33 14.69 -28.86
N ARG A 5 -5.47 14.09 -29.69
CA ARG A 5 -5.86 13.07 -30.68
C ARG A 5 -6.23 11.74 -30.02
N SER A 6 -5.50 11.32 -28.99
CA SER A 6 -5.82 10.11 -28.22
C SER A 6 -7.11 10.30 -27.42
N VAL A 7 -7.31 11.45 -26.78
CA VAL A 7 -8.57 11.81 -26.13
C VAL A 7 -9.73 11.91 -27.12
N LEU A 8 -9.50 12.48 -28.31
CA LEU A 8 -10.53 12.52 -29.36
C LEU A 8 -10.80 11.12 -29.94
N PHE A 9 -9.79 10.28 -30.10
CA PHE A 9 -9.94 8.91 -30.54
C PHE A 9 -10.66 8.07 -29.48
N ALA A 10 -10.31 8.20 -28.19
CA ALA A 10 -11.02 7.58 -27.08
C ALA A 10 -12.48 8.07 -27.00
N LEU A 11 -12.71 9.37 -27.22
CA LEU A 11 -14.08 9.94 -27.27
C LEU A 11 -14.89 9.41 -28.48
N VAL A 12 -14.24 9.23 -29.61
CA VAL A 12 -14.88 8.65 -30.82
C VAL A 12 -15.16 7.16 -30.66
N VAL A 13 -14.24 6.40 -30.06
CA VAL A 13 -14.43 5.00 -29.70
C VAL A 13 -15.54 4.87 -28.65
N PHE A 14 -15.57 5.78 -27.67
CA PHE A 14 -16.63 5.86 -26.66
C PHE A 14 -17.99 6.24 -27.24
N MET A 15 -18.05 7.07 -28.30
CA MET A 15 -19.28 7.41 -29.03
C MET A 15 -19.73 6.31 -29.98
N CYS A 16 -18.83 5.43 -30.44
CA CYS A 16 -19.16 4.32 -31.35
C CYS A 16 -19.40 2.99 -30.61
N ALA A 17 -18.97 2.87 -29.35
CA ALA A 17 -19.35 1.77 -28.48
C ALA A 17 -20.80 2.02 -28.04
N GLY A 18 -21.69 1.13 -28.39
CA GLY A 18 -22.99 1.07 -27.70
C GLY A 18 -22.75 0.99 -26.19
N PRO A 19 -23.75 1.32 -25.35
CA PRO A 19 -23.53 1.47 -23.90
C PRO A 19 -22.86 0.23 -23.34
N ALA A 20 -21.59 0.39 -22.97
CA ALA A 20 -20.75 -0.60 -22.29
C ALA A 20 -20.61 -0.18 -20.83
N TYR A 21 -20.50 -1.13 -19.91
CA TYR A 21 -20.81 -0.94 -18.49
C TYR A 21 -19.86 -1.71 -17.58
N ALA A 22 -19.34 -1.15 -16.52
CA ALA A 22 -18.38 -1.77 -15.61
C ALA A 22 -18.64 -1.56 -14.11
N VAL A 23 -17.98 -2.34 -13.25
CA VAL A 23 -18.38 -2.60 -11.86
C VAL A 23 -17.24 -2.66 -10.89
N LEU A 24 -17.61 -2.37 -9.63
CA LEU A 24 -17.03 -2.95 -8.43
C LEU A 24 -17.92 -4.12 -7.95
N PHE A 25 -17.65 -5.31 -8.45
CA PHE A 25 -18.23 -6.56 -7.93
C PHE A 25 -17.15 -7.56 -7.60
N GLY A 26 -17.35 -8.26 -6.51
CA GLY A 26 -16.60 -9.45 -6.20
C GLY A 26 -17.42 -10.70 -6.47
N THR A 27 -16.78 -11.84 -6.36
CA THR A 27 -17.41 -13.16 -6.34
C THR A 27 -17.47 -13.68 -4.93
N VAL A 28 -18.64 -14.09 -4.47
CA VAL A 28 -18.80 -14.83 -3.21
C VAL A 28 -19.03 -16.30 -3.55
N ARG A 29 -18.20 -17.16 -3.02
CA ARG A 29 -18.31 -18.62 -3.22
C ARG A 29 -17.98 -19.34 -1.94
N GLY A 30 -18.22 -20.64 -1.92
CA GLY A 30 -17.89 -21.42 -0.76
C GLY A 30 -18.32 -22.86 -0.89
N VAL A 31 -18.15 -23.58 0.21
CA VAL A 31 -18.53 -24.98 0.33
C VAL A 31 -19.45 -25.17 1.53
N VAL A 32 -20.45 -26.05 1.38
CA VAL A 32 -21.34 -26.47 2.45
C VAL A 32 -21.13 -27.94 2.71
N HIS A 33 -20.78 -28.31 3.93
CA HIS A 33 -20.56 -29.70 4.34
C HIS A 33 -21.20 -30.00 5.70
N ASP A 34 -21.30 -31.28 6.04
CA ASP A 34 -21.73 -31.77 7.35
C ASP A 34 -20.54 -31.81 8.36
N PRO A 35 -20.76 -32.11 9.64
CA PRO A 35 -19.69 -32.20 10.63
C PRO A 35 -18.64 -33.28 10.36
N GLN A 36 -18.90 -34.20 9.43
CA GLN A 36 -17.95 -35.20 8.96
C GLN A 36 -17.26 -34.78 7.65
N HIS A 37 -17.34 -33.49 7.29
CA HIS A 37 -16.78 -32.89 6.05
C HIS A 37 -17.30 -33.50 4.75
N ARG A 38 -18.50 -34.14 4.78
CA ARG A 38 -19.14 -34.59 3.57
C ARG A 38 -19.92 -33.47 2.91
N PRO A 39 -19.81 -33.28 1.59
CA PRO A 39 -20.52 -32.22 0.90
C PRO A 39 -22.04 -32.36 1.05
N VAL A 40 -22.70 -31.26 1.37
CA VAL A 40 -24.17 -31.19 1.41
C VAL A 40 -24.67 -30.70 0.06
N VAL A 41 -25.11 -31.65 -0.77
CA VAL A 41 -25.60 -31.39 -2.13
C VAL A 41 -27.01 -30.78 -2.11
N GLY A 42 -27.25 -29.76 -2.93
CA GLY A 42 -28.55 -29.11 -3.08
C GLY A 42 -28.94 -28.22 -1.89
N ALA A 43 -28.01 -27.91 -0.97
CA ALA A 43 -28.24 -26.91 0.05
C ALA A 43 -28.57 -25.55 -0.59
N THR A 44 -29.53 -24.86 -0.03
CA THR A 44 -29.92 -23.52 -0.49
C THR A 44 -29.04 -22.50 0.25
N VAL A 45 -28.27 -21.75 -0.52
CA VAL A 45 -27.45 -20.63 0.01
C VAL A 45 -28.07 -19.32 -0.46
N VAL A 46 -28.33 -18.41 0.48
CA VAL A 46 -28.90 -17.09 0.22
C VAL A 46 -27.90 -16.05 0.66
N ILE A 47 -27.47 -15.18 -0.24
CA ILE A 47 -26.73 -13.97 0.08
C ILE A 47 -27.72 -12.80 0.07
N LYS A 48 -27.72 -12.01 1.13
CA LYS A 48 -28.60 -10.84 1.28
C LYS A 48 -27.78 -9.66 1.75
N SER A 49 -27.93 -8.52 1.07
CA SER A 49 -27.34 -7.26 1.55
C SER A 49 -27.91 -6.89 2.91
N THR A 50 -27.06 -6.44 3.82
CA THR A 50 -27.50 -5.89 5.11
C THR A 50 -28.13 -4.51 4.97
N ASN A 51 -27.87 -3.84 3.84
CA ASN A 51 -28.13 -2.41 3.61
C ASN A 51 -29.13 -2.13 2.48
N SER A 52 -29.63 -3.18 1.82
CA SER A 52 -30.63 -3.04 0.75
C SER A 52 -31.47 -4.33 0.62
N ASP A 53 -32.53 -4.28 -0.21
CA ASP A 53 -33.35 -5.46 -0.51
C ASP A 53 -32.66 -6.44 -1.49
N TRP A 54 -31.42 -6.15 -1.89
CA TRP A 54 -30.68 -7.02 -2.82
C TRP A 54 -30.40 -8.38 -2.17
N SER A 55 -30.79 -9.44 -2.86
CA SER A 55 -30.51 -10.80 -2.44
C SER A 55 -30.40 -11.75 -3.64
N ARG A 56 -29.62 -12.80 -3.47
CA ARG A 56 -29.49 -13.90 -4.42
C ARG A 56 -29.55 -15.24 -3.75
N THR A 57 -29.93 -16.26 -4.52
CA THR A 57 -29.99 -17.63 -4.05
C THR A 57 -29.23 -18.54 -5.01
N ALA A 58 -28.38 -19.40 -4.48
CA ALA A 58 -27.72 -20.48 -5.19
C ALA A 58 -28.03 -21.82 -4.53
N LYS A 59 -27.76 -22.90 -5.25
CA LYS A 59 -27.76 -24.25 -4.68
C LYS A 59 -26.37 -24.85 -4.80
N THR A 60 -25.97 -25.61 -3.80
CA THR A 60 -24.71 -26.33 -3.84
C THR A 60 -24.73 -27.47 -4.86
N ASP A 61 -23.61 -27.65 -5.53
CA ASP A 61 -23.39 -28.72 -6.50
C ASP A 61 -23.04 -30.08 -5.85
N ALA A 62 -22.58 -31.05 -6.63
CA ALA A 62 -22.21 -32.39 -6.16
C ALA A 62 -21.01 -32.40 -5.20
N ASN A 63 -20.22 -31.34 -5.17
CA ASN A 63 -19.08 -31.16 -4.26
C ASN A 63 -19.45 -30.28 -3.04
N GLY A 64 -20.72 -29.89 -2.92
CA GLY A 64 -21.17 -28.93 -1.90
C GLY A 64 -20.77 -27.49 -2.18
N GLU A 65 -20.28 -27.18 -3.38
CA GLU A 65 -19.80 -25.84 -3.74
C GLU A 65 -20.95 -24.94 -4.22
N PHE A 66 -20.88 -23.65 -3.87
CA PHE A 66 -21.78 -22.62 -4.39
C PHE A 66 -20.98 -21.40 -4.85
N SER A 67 -21.56 -20.61 -5.75
CA SER A 67 -20.95 -19.36 -6.23
C SER A 67 -22.02 -18.32 -6.54
N PHE A 68 -21.73 -17.07 -6.13
CA PHE A 68 -22.47 -15.88 -6.51
C PHE A 68 -21.51 -14.97 -7.28
N PRO A 69 -21.45 -15.08 -8.60
CA PRO A 69 -20.67 -14.14 -9.40
C PRO A 69 -21.35 -12.76 -9.40
N ALA A 70 -20.55 -11.72 -9.55
CA ALA A 70 -21.01 -10.32 -9.61
C ALA A 70 -21.91 -9.93 -8.42
N VAL A 71 -21.36 -9.99 -7.21
CA VAL A 71 -21.98 -9.46 -5.99
C VAL A 71 -21.48 -8.04 -5.80
N PRO A 72 -22.32 -7.00 -5.72
CA PRO A 72 -21.89 -5.63 -5.46
C PRO A 72 -21.02 -5.56 -4.20
N PHE A 73 -20.08 -4.63 -4.14
CA PHE A 73 -19.35 -4.43 -2.88
C PHE A 73 -20.29 -3.93 -1.81
N GLY A 74 -20.07 -4.40 -0.57
CA GLY A 74 -20.93 -4.08 0.56
C GLY A 74 -20.95 -5.17 1.62
N ASN A 75 -21.78 -4.97 2.61
CA ASN A 75 -21.96 -5.91 3.70
C ASN A 75 -23.12 -6.86 3.41
N TYR A 76 -22.90 -8.14 3.62
CA TYR A 76 -23.83 -9.20 3.31
C TYR A 76 -23.98 -10.18 4.45
N THR A 77 -25.17 -10.74 4.54
CA THR A 77 -25.43 -11.96 5.30
C THR A 77 -25.62 -13.12 4.33
N VAL A 78 -24.79 -14.14 4.47
CA VAL A 78 -24.89 -15.38 3.69
C VAL A 78 -25.43 -16.49 4.57
N THR A 79 -26.54 -17.09 4.15
CA THR A 79 -27.26 -18.09 4.93
C THR A 79 -27.30 -19.39 4.16
N ALA A 80 -26.87 -20.50 4.77
CA ALA A 80 -26.96 -21.84 4.20
C ALA A 80 -28.03 -22.67 4.93
N VAL A 81 -28.89 -23.32 4.15
CA VAL A 81 -30.01 -24.14 4.65
C VAL A 81 -30.10 -25.44 3.87
N ALA A 82 -30.20 -26.57 4.57
CA ALA A 82 -30.47 -27.87 3.98
C ALA A 82 -31.43 -28.70 4.83
N ALA A 83 -32.20 -29.57 4.17
CA ALA A 83 -33.15 -30.43 4.89
C ALA A 83 -32.42 -31.38 5.86
N GLY A 84 -32.83 -31.40 7.12
CA GLY A 84 -32.21 -32.21 8.18
C GLY A 84 -31.02 -31.57 8.88
N PHE A 85 -30.69 -30.33 8.53
CA PHE A 85 -29.59 -29.56 9.13
C PHE A 85 -30.12 -28.27 9.74
N SER A 86 -29.38 -27.74 10.74
CA SER A 86 -29.62 -26.42 11.30
C SER A 86 -29.17 -25.36 10.29
N GLN A 87 -29.92 -24.26 10.20
CA GLN A 87 -29.53 -23.10 9.42
C GLN A 87 -28.24 -22.51 10.00
N THR A 88 -27.28 -22.21 9.14
CA THR A 88 -26.03 -21.50 9.49
C THR A 88 -25.97 -20.20 8.70
N GLN A 89 -25.43 -19.14 9.32
CA GLN A 89 -25.36 -17.82 8.74
C GLN A 89 -24.00 -17.20 9.05
N GLU A 90 -23.41 -16.58 8.04
CA GLU A 90 -22.17 -15.80 8.13
C GLU A 90 -22.39 -14.39 7.62
N SER A 91 -21.73 -13.41 8.25
CA SER A 91 -21.69 -12.02 7.76
C SER A 91 -20.37 -11.82 7.06
N ILE A 92 -20.42 -11.21 5.88
CA ILE A 92 -19.23 -10.91 5.08
C ILE A 92 -19.27 -9.46 4.62
N THR A 93 -18.11 -8.84 4.53
CA THR A 93 -17.89 -7.60 3.77
C THR A 93 -17.17 -7.93 2.48
N LEU A 94 -17.75 -7.55 1.36
CA LEU A 94 -17.15 -7.70 0.04
C LEU A 94 -16.62 -6.34 -0.38
N ALA A 95 -15.30 -6.19 -0.34
CA ALA A 95 -14.60 -4.90 -0.49
C ALA A 95 -13.78 -4.82 -1.78
N SER A 96 -13.52 -5.96 -2.43
CA SER A 96 -12.70 -6.05 -3.63
C SER A 96 -13.26 -7.11 -4.60
N ASP A 97 -12.73 -7.17 -5.81
CA ASP A 97 -13.06 -8.18 -6.83
C ASP A 97 -12.52 -9.58 -6.49
N THR A 98 -11.69 -9.68 -5.43
CA THR A 98 -11.25 -10.99 -4.95
C THR A 98 -12.44 -11.81 -4.43
N SER A 99 -12.42 -13.09 -4.75
CA SER A 99 -13.51 -13.99 -4.35
C SER A 99 -13.49 -14.26 -2.85
N ALA A 100 -14.51 -13.80 -2.13
CA ALA A 100 -14.72 -14.26 -0.77
C ALA A 100 -15.09 -15.77 -0.78
N VAL A 101 -14.36 -16.57 -0.01
CA VAL A 101 -14.61 -18.02 0.11
C VAL A 101 -15.19 -18.32 1.49
N LEU A 102 -16.42 -18.84 1.51
CA LEU A 102 -17.15 -19.19 2.72
C LEU A 102 -17.15 -20.69 2.96
N HIS A 103 -17.13 -21.09 4.22
CA HIS A 103 -17.08 -22.47 4.63
C HIS A 103 -18.17 -22.79 5.65
N PHE A 104 -19.30 -23.32 5.18
CA PHE A 104 -20.45 -23.64 6.03
C PHE A 104 -20.39 -25.08 6.51
N GLU A 105 -20.21 -25.27 7.81
CA GLU A 105 -20.49 -26.54 8.49
C GLU A 105 -21.94 -26.54 8.97
N LEU A 106 -22.78 -27.39 8.40
CA LEU A 106 -24.17 -27.53 8.82
C LEU A 106 -24.30 -28.61 9.89
N ALA A 107 -24.59 -28.21 11.13
CA ALA A 107 -24.90 -29.14 12.20
C ALA A 107 -26.23 -29.87 11.92
N VAL A 108 -26.33 -31.15 12.28
CA VAL A 108 -27.57 -31.92 12.18
C VAL A 108 -28.63 -31.27 13.10
N ALA A 109 -29.82 -31.05 12.58
CA ALA A 109 -30.88 -30.33 13.30
C ALA A 109 -31.24 -31.01 14.61
N SER A 110 -30.79 -30.46 15.73
CA SER A 110 -31.35 -30.71 17.07
C SER A 110 -32.18 -29.51 17.46
N VAL A 111 -33.30 -29.77 18.11
CA VAL A 111 -34.30 -28.78 18.51
C VAL A 111 -33.65 -27.66 19.35
N ASN A 112 -33.62 -26.44 18.80
CA ASN A 112 -33.26 -25.17 19.44
C ASN A 112 -31.78 -24.96 19.85
N GLN A 113 -30.96 -24.44 18.89
CA GLN A 113 -29.94 -23.46 19.27
C GLN A 113 -29.57 -22.60 18.04
N ARG A 114 -29.61 -21.28 18.19
CA ARG A 114 -29.10 -20.31 17.24
C ARG A 114 -27.60 -20.14 17.54
N VAL A 115 -26.75 -20.71 16.75
CA VAL A 115 -25.31 -20.47 16.84
C VAL A 115 -24.96 -19.41 15.80
N VAL A 116 -24.52 -18.26 16.26
CA VAL A 116 -23.86 -17.25 15.42
C VAL A 116 -22.39 -17.63 15.40
N VAL A 117 -21.91 -18.13 14.29
CA VAL A 117 -20.48 -18.36 14.06
C VAL A 117 -19.96 -17.17 13.26
N THR A 118 -19.14 -16.35 13.89
CA THR A 118 -18.37 -15.33 13.17
C THR A 118 -17.14 -16.02 12.61
N ALA A 119 -17.20 -16.42 11.35
CA ALA A 119 -16.02 -16.92 10.66
C ALA A 119 -15.40 -15.74 9.91
N THR A 120 -14.14 -15.44 10.16
CA THR A 120 -13.33 -14.58 9.30
C THR A 120 -13.20 -15.27 7.95
N ALA A 121 -13.77 -14.64 6.90
CA ALA A 121 -13.63 -15.15 5.55
C ALA A 121 -12.16 -15.09 5.12
N GLU A 122 -11.51 -16.24 5.02
CA GLU A 122 -10.21 -16.33 4.39
C GLU A 122 -10.40 -16.15 2.87
N ALA A 123 -9.93 -15.02 2.34
CA ALA A 123 -9.97 -14.75 0.91
C ALA A 123 -8.89 -15.57 0.19
N ALA A 124 -9.15 -16.83 -0.01
CA ALA A 124 -8.32 -17.66 -0.89
C ALA A 124 -8.97 -17.73 -2.26
N ALA A 125 -8.68 -16.73 -3.10
CA ALA A 125 -9.14 -16.72 -4.48
C ALA A 125 -8.47 -17.89 -5.24
N THR A 126 -9.26 -18.80 -5.76
CA THR A 126 -8.76 -19.96 -6.54
C THR A 126 -8.70 -19.67 -8.03
N ASP A 127 -9.07 -18.49 -8.47
CA ASP A 127 -9.16 -18.03 -9.86
C ASP A 127 -8.41 -16.70 -10.12
N THR A 128 -7.59 -16.25 -9.19
CA THR A 128 -6.64 -15.14 -9.41
C THR A 128 -5.20 -15.62 -9.33
N VAL A 129 -4.34 -15.02 -10.13
CA VAL A 129 -2.89 -15.26 -10.10
C VAL A 129 -2.18 -14.35 -9.12
N THR A 130 -2.81 -13.25 -8.74
CA THR A 130 -2.27 -12.22 -7.84
C THR A 130 -2.31 -12.71 -6.40
N PRO A 131 -1.16 -12.89 -5.73
CA PRO A 131 -1.16 -13.17 -4.30
C PRO A 131 -1.59 -11.92 -3.53
N THR A 132 -2.63 -12.08 -2.72
CA THR A 132 -3.28 -10.98 -2.01
C THR A 132 -3.26 -11.22 -0.51
N THR A 133 -2.99 -10.17 0.26
CA THR A 133 -3.12 -10.16 1.72
C THR A 133 -4.22 -9.17 2.10
N MET A 134 -5.20 -9.64 2.88
CA MET A 134 -6.30 -8.81 3.39
C MET A 134 -6.08 -8.53 4.88
N LEU A 135 -6.18 -7.26 5.26
CA LEU A 135 -6.09 -6.80 6.66
C LEU A 135 -7.40 -6.09 7.02
N GLY A 136 -8.17 -6.68 7.90
CA GLY A 136 -9.44 -6.11 8.36
C GLY A 136 -9.29 -5.25 9.61
N GLN A 137 -10.41 -4.68 10.07
CA GLN A 137 -10.44 -3.80 11.25
C GLN A 137 -9.84 -4.44 12.51
N GLU A 138 -10.06 -5.74 12.75
CA GLU A 138 -9.52 -6.44 13.92
C GLU A 138 -7.98 -6.42 13.91
N GLN A 139 -7.37 -6.72 12.76
CA GLN A 139 -5.92 -6.66 12.61
C GLN A 139 -5.40 -5.23 12.80
N ILE A 140 -6.09 -4.22 12.24
CA ILE A 140 -5.70 -2.81 12.37
C ILE A 140 -5.79 -2.33 13.82
N GLN A 141 -6.82 -2.74 14.58
CA GLN A 141 -7.03 -2.28 15.96
C GLN A 141 -6.19 -3.01 17.00
N GLU A 142 -5.86 -4.28 16.77
CA GLU A 142 -5.20 -5.13 17.77
C GLU A 142 -3.69 -5.24 17.54
N THR A 143 -3.21 -5.09 16.29
CA THR A 143 -1.77 -5.18 15.99
C THR A 143 -1.03 -4.00 16.63
N PRO A 144 0.07 -4.25 17.36
CA PRO A 144 0.84 -3.20 17.98
C PRO A 144 1.27 -2.13 16.96
N GLY A 145 0.97 -0.85 17.22
CA GLY A 145 1.34 0.28 16.37
C GLY A 145 0.47 0.52 15.14
N ALA A 146 -0.39 -0.42 14.78
CA ALA A 146 -1.14 -0.36 13.53
C ALA A 146 -2.18 0.78 13.45
N ASP A 147 -2.63 1.27 14.57
CA ASP A 147 -3.61 2.36 14.67
C ASP A 147 -2.98 3.74 14.84
N LEU A 148 -1.65 3.83 14.87
CA LEU A 148 -0.95 5.11 14.88
C LEU A 148 -1.06 5.79 13.50
N THR A 149 -0.97 7.11 13.49
CA THR A 149 -0.74 7.85 12.27
C THR A 149 0.57 7.35 11.64
N ASN A 150 0.59 7.22 10.35
CA ASN A 150 1.65 6.49 9.61
C ASN A 150 1.76 4.99 9.94
N GLY A 151 0.86 4.47 10.78
CA GLY A 151 0.79 3.04 11.15
C GLY A 151 0.53 2.07 9.99
N LEU A 152 0.47 2.56 8.76
CA LEU A 152 0.50 1.72 7.55
C LEU A 152 1.79 0.89 7.46
N GLU A 153 2.80 1.20 8.25
CA GLU A 153 3.97 0.33 8.48
C GLU A 153 3.59 -1.08 8.96
N MET A 154 2.44 -1.24 9.62
CA MET A 154 1.91 -2.56 9.99
C MET A 154 1.76 -3.52 8.80
N ILE A 155 1.74 -2.99 7.58
CA ILE A 155 1.73 -3.82 6.36
C ILE A 155 2.92 -4.77 6.39
N THR A 156 4.05 -4.32 6.91
CA THR A 156 5.27 -5.12 7.02
C THR A 156 5.06 -6.35 7.90
N ASP A 157 4.15 -6.30 8.87
CA ASP A 157 3.86 -7.40 9.79
C ASP A 157 3.14 -8.57 9.11
N TYR A 158 2.33 -8.29 8.10
CA TYR A 158 1.49 -9.28 7.44
C TYR A 158 1.91 -9.60 6.01
N VAL A 159 2.68 -8.72 5.39
CA VAL A 159 3.02 -8.82 3.97
C VAL A 159 4.50 -9.13 3.81
N PRO A 160 4.87 -10.26 3.22
CA PRO A 160 6.27 -10.60 3.00
C PRO A 160 6.92 -9.65 2.00
N ALA A 161 8.23 -9.49 2.09
CA ALA A 161 9.03 -8.60 1.24
C ALA A 161 8.69 -7.11 1.37
N THR A 162 8.03 -6.71 2.44
CA THR A 162 7.83 -5.31 2.82
C THR A 162 8.69 -4.95 4.03
N TYR A 163 9.17 -3.74 4.07
CA TYR A 163 9.95 -3.17 5.18
C TYR A 163 10.03 -1.65 5.05
N VAL A 164 10.35 -0.99 6.15
CA VAL A 164 10.57 0.45 6.20
C VAL A 164 12.05 0.73 6.45
N THR A 165 12.65 1.55 5.63
CA THR A 165 13.99 2.11 5.82
C THR A 165 14.06 3.47 5.15
N HIS A 166 14.86 4.40 5.69
CA HIS A 166 14.89 5.81 5.26
C HIS A 166 13.49 6.46 5.32
N ASP A 167 12.68 6.08 6.31
CA ASP A 167 11.28 6.51 6.45
C ASP A 167 10.38 6.22 5.24
N MET A 168 10.76 5.25 4.40
CA MET A 168 10.03 4.87 3.20
C MET A 168 9.61 3.41 3.23
N LEU A 169 8.37 3.16 2.81
CA LEU A 169 7.86 1.82 2.60
C LEU A 169 8.43 1.22 1.30
N HIS A 170 9.12 0.10 1.43
CA HIS A 170 9.64 -0.67 0.31
C HIS A 170 8.87 -1.98 0.17
N MET A 171 8.63 -2.38 -1.06
CA MET A 171 8.09 -3.67 -1.37
C MET A 171 8.89 -4.33 -2.49
N ARG A 172 9.37 -5.55 -2.26
CA ARG A 172 10.21 -6.29 -3.21
C ARG A 172 11.43 -5.50 -3.68
N GLY A 173 11.97 -4.60 -2.85
CA GLY A 173 13.08 -3.72 -3.21
C GLY A 173 12.73 -2.55 -4.12
N GLY A 174 11.48 -2.31 -4.43
CA GLY A 174 11.03 -1.12 -5.14
C GLY A 174 10.65 0.01 -4.20
N HIS A 175 10.96 1.25 -4.57
CA HIS A 175 10.64 2.46 -3.80
C HIS A 175 9.20 2.91 -3.95
N GLN A 176 8.54 2.56 -5.05
CA GLN A 176 7.25 3.12 -5.38
C GLN A 176 6.19 2.03 -5.46
N VAL A 177 5.19 2.20 -4.63
CA VAL A 177 3.99 1.36 -4.59
C VAL A 177 2.78 2.14 -5.09
N ASP A 178 1.75 1.44 -5.55
CA ASP A 178 0.51 2.05 -5.98
C ASP A 178 -0.52 2.06 -4.84
N TRP A 179 -1.19 3.18 -4.67
CA TRP A 179 -2.25 3.34 -3.68
C TRP A 179 -3.58 3.56 -4.37
N LEU A 180 -4.58 2.82 -3.92
CA LEU A 180 -5.95 2.92 -4.42
C LEU A 180 -6.90 3.18 -3.26
N ILE A 181 -7.98 3.87 -3.54
CA ILE A 181 -9.11 4.04 -2.61
C ILE A 181 -10.37 3.55 -3.29
N ASP A 182 -10.99 2.53 -2.71
CA ASP A 182 -12.15 1.84 -3.31
C ASP A 182 -11.84 1.37 -4.76
N GLY A 183 -10.62 0.90 -5.03
CA GLY A 183 -10.19 0.44 -6.35
C GLY A 183 -9.83 1.54 -7.35
N VAL A 184 -9.86 2.82 -6.95
CA VAL A 184 -9.49 3.95 -7.79
C VAL A 184 -8.07 4.39 -7.46
N PRO A 185 -7.12 4.36 -8.43
CA PRO A 185 -5.75 4.79 -8.18
C PRO A 185 -5.67 6.25 -7.76
N ILE A 186 -4.85 6.53 -6.76
CA ILE A 186 -4.51 7.88 -6.31
C ILE A 186 -3.12 8.19 -6.86
N PRO A 187 -3.02 8.93 -7.97
CA PRO A 187 -1.74 9.17 -8.60
C PRO A 187 -0.85 10.00 -7.66
N ASN A 188 0.35 9.50 -7.43
CA ASN A 188 1.41 10.21 -6.72
C ASN A 188 2.72 9.99 -7.48
N THR A 189 3.09 10.93 -8.33
CA THR A 189 4.35 10.89 -9.08
C THR A 189 5.44 11.70 -8.40
N ASN A 190 5.09 12.43 -7.33
CA ASN A 190 6.04 13.06 -6.44
C ASN A 190 6.35 12.16 -5.25
N ILE A 191 7.51 12.34 -4.69
CA ILE A 191 7.91 11.75 -3.41
C ILE A 191 7.55 12.77 -2.32
N ALA A 192 6.26 13.05 -2.15
CA ALA A 192 5.80 13.95 -1.11
C ALA A 192 5.54 13.21 0.20
N SER A 193 5.00 12.02 0.14
CA SER A 193 4.79 11.16 1.31
C SER A 193 5.45 9.82 1.10
N ASN A 194 6.25 9.42 2.04
CA ASN A 194 6.99 8.16 1.99
C ASN A 194 6.10 6.94 2.25
N LEU A 195 4.98 7.14 2.92
CA LEU A 195 4.07 6.06 3.36
C LEU A 195 2.75 6.00 2.58
N GLY A 196 2.63 6.72 1.48
CA GLY A 196 1.43 6.74 0.64
C GLY A 196 0.45 7.86 0.98
N PRO A 197 -0.84 7.75 0.63
CA PRO A 197 -1.84 8.75 0.96
C PRO A 197 -1.98 8.87 2.47
N GLN A 198 -2.01 10.11 2.95
CA GLN A 198 -2.08 10.41 4.38
C GLN A 198 -3.51 10.18 4.89
N ILE A 199 -3.83 8.92 5.16
CA ILE A 199 -5.09 8.48 5.74
C ILE A 199 -4.85 7.89 7.14
N ASP A 200 -5.70 8.26 8.10
CA ASP A 200 -5.65 7.65 9.41
C ASP A 200 -6.08 6.17 9.32
N PRO A 201 -5.26 5.20 9.78
CA PRO A 201 -5.62 3.78 9.75
C PRO A 201 -6.95 3.46 10.44
N LYS A 202 -7.39 4.29 11.40
CA LYS A 202 -8.68 4.16 12.07
C LYS A 202 -9.88 4.43 11.15
N ASP A 203 -9.67 5.04 9.96
CA ASP A 203 -10.69 5.27 8.94
C ASP A 203 -10.79 4.13 7.93
N ILE A 204 -9.91 3.14 8.01
CA ILE A 204 -9.85 1.98 7.12
C ILE A 204 -10.76 0.87 7.64
N ASP A 205 -11.58 0.31 6.77
CA ASP A 205 -12.33 -0.94 7.01
C ASP A 205 -11.48 -2.16 6.63
N TYR A 206 -10.93 -2.13 5.41
CA TYR A 206 -9.99 -3.14 4.90
C TYR A 206 -8.83 -2.50 4.19
N LEU A 207 -7.65 -3.10 4.35
CA LEU A 207 -6.50 -2.87 3.49
C LEU A 207 -6.23 -4.16 2.71
N GLU A 208 -6.25 -4.07 1.40
CA GLU A 208 -5.91 -5.14 0.49
C GLU A 208 -4.54 -4.89 -0.12
N VAL A 209 -3.62 -5.83 0.04
CA VAL A 209 -2.26 -5.71 -0.49
C VAL A 209 -2.03 -6.78 -1.55
N LEU A 210 -1.80 -6.33 -2.78
CA LEU A 210 -1.52 -7.17 -3.93
C LEU A 210 -0.01 -7.19 -4.19
N ARG A 211 0.54 -8.39 -4.46
CA ARG A 211 1.97 -8.63 -4.55
C ARG A 211 2.37 -9.16 -5.93
N GLY A 212 2.52 -8.26 -6.91
CA GLY A 212 2.84 -8.64 -8.29
C GLY A 212 1.71 -9.37 -9.02
N SER A 213 1.97 -9.79 -10.25
CA SER A 213 1.02 -10.55 -11.07
C SER A 213 -0.33 -9.86 -11.28
N TYR A 214 -0.32 -8.54 -11.44
CA TYR A 214 -1.54 -7.72 -11.53
C TYR A 214 -2.24 -7.89 -12.88
N ASP A 215 -3.58 -7.83 -12.85
CA ASP A 215 -4.42 -7.73 -14.03
C ASP A 215 -4.16 -6.40 -14.78
N ALA A 216 -4.62 -6.24 -16.02
CA ALA A 216 -4.27 -5.10 -16.86
C ALA A 216 -4.98 -3.79 -16.47
N ASP A 217 -6.01 -3.83 -15.62
CA ASP A 217 -6.65 -2.64 -15.04
C ASP A 217 -5.67 -1.86 -14.14
N TYR A 218 -4.68 -2.53 -13.58
CA TYR A 218 -3.65 -1.93 -12.75
C TYR A 218 -2.40 -1.54 -13.56
N GLY A 219 -1.77 -0.43 -13.18
CA GLY A 219 -0.56 0.08 -13.83
C GLY A 219 0.04 1.23 -13.03
N ASP A 220 0.95 1.99 -13.61
CA ASP A 220 1.64 3.14 -13.06
C ASP A 220 2.68 2.82 -11.97
N ARG A 221 2.53 1.71 -11.22
CA ARG A 221 3.48 1.17 -10.24
C ARG A 221 3.51 -0.35 -10.34
N THR A 222 4.64 -0.97 -9.96
CA THR A 222 4.88 -2.37 -10.31
C THR A 222 5.19 -3.27 -9.12
N TYR A 223 5.67 -2.73 -8.01
CA TYR A 223 6.20 -3.55 -6.92
C TYR A 223 5.15 -3.97 -5.90
N GLY A 224 4.15 -3.13 -5.66
CA GLY A 224 3.05 -3.43 -4.75
C GLY A 224 1.87 -2.53 -4.98
N MET A 225 0.67 -3.04 -4.72
CA MET A 225 -0.56 -2.24 -4.73
C MET A 225 -1.29 -2.39 -3.42
N PHE A 226 -1.71 -1.26 -2.88
CA PHE A 226 -2.41 -1.14 -1.62
C PHE A 226 -3.77 -0.51 -1.87
N ASN A 227 -4.82 -1.32 -1.82
CA ASN A 227 -6.17 -0.83 -1.98
C ASN A 227 -6.80 -0.59 -0.60
N ILE A 228 -6.99 0.68 -0.27
CA ILE A 228 -7.67 1.10 0.95
C ILE A 228 -9.16 1.09 0.71
N VAL A 229 -9.88 0.27 1.45
CA VAL A 229 -11.34 0.32 1.52
C VAL A 229 -11.71 1.05 2.81
N PRO A 230 -12.24 2.26 2.71
CA PRO A 230 -12.51 3.07 3.88
C PRO A 230 -13.81 2.65 4.57
N LYS A 231 -13.92 2.98 5.86
CA LYS A 231 -15.16 2.86 6.62
C LYS A 231 -16.30 3.57 5.91
N ASN A 232 -17.47 2.98 6.00
CA ASN A 232 -18.69 3.53 5.44
C ASN A 232 -19.82 3.57 6.49
N GLY A 233 -20.82 4.41 6.25
CA GLY A 233 -21.88 4.62 7.23
C GLY A 233 -22.83 3.45 7.43
N PHE A 234 -22.83 2.44 6.55
CA PHE A 234 -23.69 1.27 6.71
C PHE A 234 -23.26 0.34 7.85
N GLU A 235 -22.03 0.49 8.34
CA GLU A 235 -21.52 -0.23 9.52
C GLU A 235 -21.96 0.40 10.84
N PHE A 236 -22.56 1.59 10.79
CA PHE A 236 -22.89 2.40 11.96
C PHE A 236 -24.41 2.61 12.09
N ASP A 237 -24.94 2.43 13.29
CA ASP A 237 -26.34 2.78 13.61
C ASP A 237 -26.37 4.08 14.44
N LYS A 238 -25.93 5.19 13.80
CA LYS A 238 -25.76 6.50 14.43
C LYS A 238 -24.81 6.46 15.62
N ASP A 239 -23.66 5.85 15.37
CA ASP A 239 -22.62 5.66 16.36
C ASP A 239 -21.43 6.60 16.15
N CYS A 240 -20.86 7.03 17.27
CA CYS A 240 -19.59 7.75 17.29
C CYS A 240 -18.55 6.97 18.12
N SER A 241 -17.29 7.12 17.74
CA SER A 241 -16.14 6.65 18.50
C SER A 241 -15.18 7.80 18.76
N LEU A 242 -14.85 8.04 20.03
CA LEU A 242 -13.77 8.94 20.44
C LEU A 242 -12.59 8.07 20.87
N VAL A 243 -11.43 8.31 20.28
CA VAL A 243 -10.15 7.68 20.63
C VAL A 243 -9.22 8.75 21.14
N VAL A 244 -8.57 8.48 22.26
CA VAL A 244 -7.55 9.36 22.86
C VAL A 244 -6.40 8.49 23.33
N SER A 245 -5.17 8.85 22.97
CA SER A 245 -3.98 8.13 23.37
C SER A 245 -2.96 9.02 24.08
N LEU A 246 -2.07 8.41 24.85
CA LEU A 246 -0.97 9.10 25.51
C LEU A 246 0.21 8.13 25.71
N GLY A 247 1.40 8.56 25.30
CA GLY A 247 2.62 7.75 25.41
C GLY A 247 3.86 8.53 25.82
N ASN A 248 5.00 7.81 25.83
CA ASN A 248 6.31 8.46 25.94
C ASN A 248 6.55 9.29 24.64
N PHE A 249 7.59 10.11 24.61
CA PHE A 249 7.83 11.14 23.58
C PHE A 249 6.66 12.14 23.43
N TYR A 250 5.83 12.32 24.49
CA TYR A 250 4.61 13.14 24.44
C TYR A 250 3.67 12.76 23.30
N GLN A 251 3.72 11.49 22.91
CA GLN A 251 2.90 10.93 21.84
C GLN A 251 1.42 11.02 22.20
N THR A 252 0.61 11.50 21.26
CA THR A 252 -0.84 11.36 21.25
C THR A 252 -1.30 11.09 19.80
N ASN A 253 -2.38 10.32 19.66
CA ASN A 253 -2.98 9.98 18.38
C ASN A 253 -4.49 9.86 18.57
N ASP A 254 -5.18 10.96 18.36
CA ASP A 254 -6.57 11.16 18.76
C ASP A 254 -7.49 11.19 17.54
N GLN A 255 -8.68 10.62 17.67
CA GLN A 255 -9.68 10.65 16.61
C GLN A 255 -11.10 10.70 17.19
N ILE A 256 -11.96 11.46 16.53
CA ILE A 256 -13.41 11.32 16.64
C ILE A 256 -13.98 10.93 15.28
N GLY A 257 -14.67 9.79 15.22
CA GLY A 257 -15.35 9.31 14.01
C GLY A 257 -16.83 9.05 14.30
N CYS A 258 -17.71 9.45 13.42
CA CYS A 258 -19.16 9.28 13.53
C CYS A 258 -19.73 8.76 12.21
N GLY A 259 -20.61 7.78 12.28
CA GLY A 259 -21.29 7.23 11.13
C GLY A 259 -22.75 6.91 11.39
N GLY A 260 -23.50 6.77 10.30
CA GLY A 260 -24.88 6.37 10.37
C GLY A 260 -25.48 6.16 9.00
N HIS A 261 -26.66 5.58 8.96
CA HIS A 261 -27.34 5.30 7.70
C HIS A 261 -28.86 5.38 7.77
N THR A 262 -29.45 5.45 6.60
CA THR A 262 -30.84 5.17 6.29
C THR A 262 -30.87 4.02 5.28
N GLU A 263 -32.03 3.62 4.80
CA GLU A 263 -32.13 2.60 3.73
C GLU A 263 -31.36 2.95 2.45
N ARG A 264 -31.13 4.24 2.18
CA ARG A 264 -30.50 4.71 0.92
C ARG A 264 -29.21 5.49 1.11
N LEU A 265 -29.05 6.17 2.24
CA LEU A 265 -27.91 7.04 2.49
C LEU A 265 -27.09 6.49 3.66
N ALA A 266 -25.81 6.32 3.43
CA ALA A 266 -24.83 6.05 4.47
C ALA A 266 -23.76 7.15 4.48
N TYR A 267 -23.28 7.50 5.67
CA TYR A 267 -22.24 8.51 5.84
C TYR A 267 -21.34 8.16 7.01
N TYR A 268 -20.06 8.43 6.84
CA TYR A 268 -19.05 8.38 7.88
C TYR A 268 -18.15 9.60 7.77
N PHE A 269 -17.81 10.21 8.91
CA PHE A 269 -16.91 11.35 9.01
C PHE A 269 -15.98 11.17 10.18
N SER A 270 -14.73 11.55 10.05
CA SER A 270 -13.77 11.61 11.14
C SER A 270 -12.95 12.89 11.13
N LEU A 271 -12.46 13.23 12.31
CA LEU A 271 -11.40 14.22 12.52
C LEU A 271 -10.32 13.58 13.39
N ASN A 272 -9.08 13.77 13.04
CA ASN A 272 -7.94 13.19 13.74
C ASN A 272 -6.82 14.20 13.94
N GLY A 273 -5.94 13.89 14.89
CA GLY A 273 -4.72 14.63 15.14
C GLY A 273 -3.72 13.80 15.92
N ASN A 274 -2.44 14.00 15.63
CA ASN A 274 -1.34 13.34 16.31
C ASN A 274 -0.22 14.30 16.65
N ARG A 275 0.59 13.90 17.59
CA ARG A 275 1.84 14.53 17.95
C ARG A 275 2.79 13.50 18.55
N SER A 276 4.08 13.64 18.28
CA SER A 276 5.17 12.94 18.98
C SER A 276 6.43 13.79 18.97
N ASP A 277 7.35 13.57 19.93
CA ASP A 277 8.72 14.10 19.85
C ASP A 277 9.65 13.09 19.13
N TYR A 278 9.11 11.97 18.63
CA TYR A 278 9.77 11.01 17.75
C TYR A 278 8.92 10.85 16.47
N GLY A 279 9.49 11.19 15.32
CA GLY A 279 8.77 11.16 14.03
C GLY A 279 9.46 10.32 12.97
N LEU A 280 10.77 10.50 12.78
CA LEU A 280 11.54 9.87 11.71
C LEU A 280 12.68 8.99 12.25
N GLN A 281 13.29 8.18 11.39
CA GLN A 281 14.46 7.38 11.73
C GLN A 281 15.66 8.28 12.05
N THR A 282 16.18 8.21 13.25
CA THR A 282 17.21 9.11 13.75
C THR A 282 18.62 8.75 13.26
N PRO A 283 19.53 9.73 13.03
CA PRO A 283 20.92 9.46 12.62
C PRO A 283 21.79 8.88 13.75
N ILE A 284 21.31 8.95 14.98
CA ILE A 284 21.95 8.40 16.19
C ILE A 284 20.91 7.67 17.03
N PRO A 285 21.32 6.82 18.01
CA PRO A 285 20.36 6.12 18.88
C PRO A 285 19.46 7.04 19.73
N GLN A 286 19.85 8.29 19.94
CA GLN A 286 19.09 9.29 20.67
C GLN A 286 18.12 10.02 19.72
N VAL A 287 17.03 10.54 20.29
CA VAL A 287 16.03 11.32 19.57
C VAL A 287 16.35 12.82 19.76
N GLU A 288 16.75 13.47 18.68
CA GLU A 288 17.18 14.88 18.70
C GLU A 288 16.61 15.62 17.48
N HIS A 289 15.83 16.67 17.68
CA HIS A 289 15.17 17.46 16.65
C HIS A 289 14.32 16.60 15.73
N ASP A 290 13.31 15.91 16.31
CA ASP A 290 12.58 14.85 15.62
C ASP A 290 11.07 14.90 15.95
N ALA A 291 10.56 16.09 16.28
CA ALA A 291 9.14 16.21 16.60
C ALA A 291 8.27 16.17 15.34
N GLU A 292 7.18 15.45 15.46
CA GLU A 292 6.12 15.41 14.45
C GLU A 292 4.79 15.92 15.01
N ASN A 293 3.93 16.40 14.14
CA ASN A 293 2.51 16.60 14.41
C ASN A 293 1.70 16.63 13.12
N GLY A 294 0.44 16.20 13.23
CA GLY A 294 -0.46 16.22 12.10
C GLY A 294 -1.91 16.36 12.51
N TYR A 295 -2.74 16.76 11.59
CA TYR A 295 -4.19 16.81 11.74
C TYR A 295 -4.88 16.59 10.41
N GLY A 296 -6.07 15.99 10.48
CA GLY A 296 -6.81 15.69 9.26
C GLY A 296 -8.28 15.40 9.49
N GLY A 297 -8.96 15.16 8.39
CA GLY A 297 -10.35 14.75 8.39
C GLY A 297 -10.67 13.89 7.18
N PHE A 298 -11.59 12.99 7.37
CA PHE A 298 -12.03 12.02 6.37
C PHE A 298 -13.55 12.03 6.23
N ALA A 299 -14.05 11.72 5.02
CA ALA A 299 -15.47 11.60 4.72
C ALA A 299 -15.74 10.46 3.74
N SER A 300 -16.75 9.65 4.03
CA SER A 300 -17.30 8.63 3.12
C SER A 300 -18.81 8.74 3.07
N ILE A 301 -19.37 8.91 1.90
CA ILE A 301 -20.82 9.02 1.68
C ILE A 301 -21.22 8.06 0.57
N ILE A 302 -22.23 7.23 0.82
CA ILE A 302 -22.80 6.32 -0.16
C ILE A 302 -24.29 6.62 -0.27
N TYR A 303 -24.77 6.78 -1.49
CA TYR A 303 -26.20 7.00 -1.78
C TYR A 303 -26.70 6.00 -2.82
N ASN A 304 -27.59 5.10 -2.41
CA ASN A 304 -28.31 4.18 -3.26
C ASN A 304 -29.50 4.91 -3.91
N VAL A 305 -29.32 5.37 -5.15
CA VAL A 305 -30.36 6.06 -5.92
C VAL A 305 -31.55 5.12 -6.12
N ASP A 306 -31.25 3.91 -6.58
CA ASP A 306 -32.20 2.81 -6.72
C ASP A 306 -31.47 1.45 -6.69
N ALA A 307 -32.13 0.37 -7.13
CA ALA A 307 -31.53 -0.98 -7.14
C ALA A 307 -30.40 -1.18 -8.18
N LYS A 308 -30.16 -0.19 -9.05
CA LYS A 308 -29.16 -0.26 -10.11
C LYS A 308 -28.08 0.78 -9.97
N ASP A 309 -28.38 1.91 -9.36
CA ASP A 309 -27.49 3.08 -9.31
C ASP A 309 -27.06 3.41 -7.88
N GLN A 310 -25.77 3.44 -7.69
CA GLN A 310 -25.14 3.88 -6.44
C GLN A 310 -24.16 5.01 -6.72
N LEU A 311 -24.18 6.03 -5.89
CA LEU A 311 -23.21 7.11 -5.86
C LEU A 311 -22.33 6.97 -4.61
N ARG A 312 -21.03 7.13 -4.77
CA ARG A 312 -20.07 7.11 -3.67
C ARG A 312 -19.20 8.36 -3.72
N LEU A 313 -18.94 8.94 -2.57
CA LEU A 313 -18.01 10.05 -2.41
C LEU A 313 -17.07 9.71 -1.26
N VAL A 314 -15.77 9.72 -1.53
CA VAL A 314 -14.73 9.55 -0.53
C VAL A 314 -13.76 10.73 -0.62
N GLY A 315 -13.38 11.29 0.49
CA GLY A 315 -12.40 12.37 0.52
C GLY A 315 -11.65 12.44 1.83
N SER A 316 -10.41 12.90 1.76
CA SER A 316 -9.54 13.16 2.90
C SER A 316 -8.80 14.46 2.69
N LEU A 317 -8.53 15.14 3.79
CA LEU A 317 -7.62 16.29 3.88
C LEU A 317 -6.77 16.09 5.12
N ARG A 318 -5.45 16.14 4.96
CA ARG A 318 -4.51 16.02 6.07
C ARG A 318 -3.30 16.90 5.85
N GLN A 319 -2.67 17.33 6.92
CA GLN A 319 -1.36 17.97 6.92
C GLN A 319 -0.51 17.34 8.01
N ASP A 320 0.68 16.88 7.64
CA ASP A 320 1.71 16.46 8.56
C ASP A 320 2.89 17.43 8.56
N TYR A 321 3.61 17.46 9.66
CA TYR A 321 4.80 18.24 9.88
C TYR A 321 5.82 17.40 10.60
N TYR A 322 7.05 17.37 10.09
CA TYR A 322 8.18 16.64 10.64
C TYR A 322 9.38 17.57 10.82
N GLN A 323 10.09 17.43 11.93
CA GLN A 323 11.46 17.91 12.03
C GLN A 323 12.39 16.86 11.46
N ILE A 324 13.44 17.29 10.77
CA ILE A 324 14.46 16.36 10.25
C ILE A 324 15.46 16.09 11.38
N PRO A 325 15.61 14.83 11.84
CA PRO A 325 16.43 14.50 13.00
C PRO A 325 17.91 14.73 12.73
N ILE A 326 18.65 15.07 13.78
CA ILE A 326 20.04 15.45 13.69
C ILE A 326 20.96 14.63 14.60
N ASP A 327 22.25 14.58 14.22
CA ASP A 327 23.33 14.20 15.09
C ASP A 327 24.03 15.48 15.61
N PRO A 328 23.87 15.88 16.89
CA PRO A 328 24.38 17.13 17.41
C PRO A 328 25.90 17.15 17.65
N ASP A 329 26.60 16.00 17.55
CA ASP A 329 28.04 15.89 17.79
C ASP A 329 28.85 16.14 16.51
N PRO A 330 29.53 17.29 16.36
CA PRO A 330 30.34 17.58 15.18
C PRO A 330 31.53 16.63 15.01
N THR A 331 31.88 15.86 16.04
CA THR A 331 33.03 14.91 16.03
C THR A 331 32.59 13.48 15.79
N SER A 332 31.29 13.23 15.64
CA SER A 332 30.78 11.90 15.36
C SER A 332 31.28 11.35 14.02
N THR A 333 31.32 10.05 13.92
CA THR A 333 31.73 9.37 12.67
C THR A 333 30.80 9.74 11.51
N GLY A 334 29.48 9.82 11.76
CA GLY A 334 28.48 10.18 10.74
C GLY A 334 28.73 11.58 10.17
N ASN A 335 28.81 12.61 11.02
CA ASN A 335 29.07 13.99 10.57
C ASN A 335 30.44 14.13 9.87
N GLN A 336 31.47 13.43 10.35
CA GLN A 336 32.79 13.48 9.71
C GLN A 336 32.79 12.83 8.32
N ILE A 337 32.04 11.76 8.10
CA ILE A 337 31.88 11.12 6.79
C ILE A 337 31.13 12.05 5.84
N LEU A 338 30.03 12.69 6.27
CA LEU A 338 29.29 13.66 5.48
C LEU A 338 30.21 14.80 5.00
N VAL A 339 30.95 15.42 5.92
CA VAL A 339 31.90 16.49 5.59
C VAL A 339 33.01 16.01 4.62
N ALA A 340 33.53 14.80 4.81
CA ALA A 340 34.58 14.25 3.97
C ALA A 340 34.09 13.94 2.54
N SER A 341 32.80 13.64 2.38
CA SER A 341 32.16 13.42 1.06
C SER A 341 31.62 14.71 0.42
N GLY A 342 31.72 15.85 1.10
CA GLY A 342 31.23 17.13 0.61
C GLY A 342 29.75 17.38 0.93
N GLU A 343 29.17 16.58 1.81
CA GLU A 343 27.79 16.74 2.28
C GLU A 343 27.71 17.66 3.49
N SER A 344 26.55 18.24 3.73
CA SER A 344 26.30 19.09 4.90
C SER A 344 26.15 18.24 6.16
N PRO A 345 26.93 18.50 7.23
CA PRO A 345 26.78 17.77 8.48
C PRO A 345 25.47 18.15 9.18
N SER A 346 24.78 17.19 9.77
CA SER A 346 23.46 17.41 10.36
C SER A 346 23.45 18.28 11.62
N TYR A 347 24.58 18.38 12.36
CA TYR A 347 24.63 19.16 13.62
C TYR A 347 24.34 20.65 13.45
N GLY A 348 24.57 21.22 12.26
CA GLY A 348 24.34 22.62 11.93
C GLY A 348 22.96 22.93 11.38
N LEU A 349 22.12 21.91 11.15
CA LEU A 349 20.84 22.04 10.47
C LEU A 349 19.67 21.97 11.47
N ARG A 350 18.57 22.62 11.12
CA ARG A 350 17.28 22.59 11.84
C ARG A 350 16.14 22.59 10.84
N ASP A 351 16.27 21.69 9.91
CA ASP A 351 15.31 21.52 8.81
C ASP A 351 14.01 20.90 9.30
N ALA A 352 12.93 21.20 8.58
CA ALA A 352 11.63 20.62 8.81
C ALA A 352 10.88 20.47 7.49
N GLU A 353 9.87 19.62 7.47
CA GLU A 353 9.02 19.41 6.30
C GLU A 353 7.54 19.46 6.67
N ARG A 354 6.73 20.02 5.75
CA ARG A 354 5.27 20.01 5.82
C ARG A 354 4.72 19.28 4.61
N GLU A 355 3.82 18.36 4.86
CA GLU A 355 3.19 17.55 3.81
C GLU A 355 1.66 17.69 3.86
N PRO A 356 1.06 18.71 3.23
CA PRO A 356 -0.38 18.70 3.00
C PRO A 356 -0.74 17.73 1.88
N ASP A 357 -1.74 16.89 2.15
CA ASP A 357 -2.31 15.93 1.23
C ASP A 357 -3.84 16.03 1.23
N GLY A 358 -4.45 15.88 0.08
CA GLY A 358 -5.90 15.89 -0.02
C GLY A 358 -6.41 15.28 -1.31
N TYR A 359 -7.37 14.37 -1.18
CA TYR A 359 -8.01 13.76 -2.34
C TYR A 359 -9.52 13.73 -2.21
N VAL A 360 -10.17 13.65 -3.35
CA VAL A 360 -11.60 13.36 -3.46
C VAL A 360 -11.83 12.43 -4.63
N VAL A 361 -12.59 11.38 -4.39
CA VAL A 361 -13.03 10.41 -5.39
C VAL A 361 -14.55 10.38 -5.37
N PHE A 362 -15.16 10.58 -6.52
CA PHE A 362 -16.58 10.36 -6.73
C PHE A 362 -16.76 9.15 -7.63
N SER A 363 -17.59 8.18 -7.25
CA SER A 363 -17.87 7.01 -8.08
C SER A 363 -19.36 6.87 -8.33
N TRP A 364 -19.74 6.72 -9.59
CA TRP A 364 -21.05 6.27 -10.00
C TRP A 364 -20.98 4.82 -10.45
N VAL A 365 -21.73 3.96 -9.78
CA VAL A 365 -21.81 2.52 -10.06
C VAL A 365 -23.20 2.22 -10.63
N HIS A 366 -23.27 1.68 -11.82
CA HIS A 366 -24.51 1.28 -12.48
C HIS A 366 -24.56 -0.21 -12.76
N THR A 367 -25.55 -0.90 -12.26
CA THR A 367 -25.77 -2.34 -12.45
C THR A 367 -26.84 -2.56 -13.54
N PHE A 368 -26.42 -3.04 -14.71
CA PHE A 368 -27.37 -3.36 -15.79
C PHE A 368 -28.14 -4.64 -15.54
N ASN A 369 -27.43 -5.66 -15.13
CA ASN A 369 -27.94 -6.98 -14.77
C ASN A 369 -26.97 -7.68 -13.81
N SER A 370 -27.30 -8.90 -13.45
CA SER A 370 -26.50 -9.70 -12.51
C SER A 370 -25.04 -9.99 -12.94
N ASN A 371 -24.70 -9.76 -14.17
CA ASN A 371 -23.42 -10.14 -14.75
C ASN A 371 -22.67 -8.94 -15.34
N THR A 372 -23.28 -7.76 -15.34
CA THR A 372 -22.72 -6.61 -16.06
C THR A 372 -22.89 -5.33 -15.27
N VAL A 373 -21.83 -4.60 -15.07
CA VAL A 373 -21.81 -3.35 -14.27
C VAL A 373 -20.81 -2.34 -14.82
N LEU A 374 -21.05 -1.04 -14.59
CA LEU A 374 -20.24 0.13 -14.92
C LEU A 374 -19.84 0.87 -13.66
N THR A 375 -18.58 1.26 -13.58
CA THR A 375 -18.11 2.26 -12.62
C THR A 375 -17.46 3.42 -13.36
N VAL A 376 -17.80 4.64 -12.98
CA VAL A 376 -17.14 5.86 -13.47
C VAL A 376 -16.71 6.67 -12.26
N SER A 377 -15.41 6.88 -12.12
CA SER A 377 -14.81 7.47 -10.94
C SER A 377 -13.90 8.64 -11.31
N PRO A 378 -14.44 9.86 -11.48
CA PRO A 378 -13.60 11.06 -11.50
C PRO A 378 -12.96 11.29 -10.12
N PHE A 379 -11.73 11.79 -10.13
CA PHE A 379 -10.99 12.09 -8.92
C PHE A 379 -10.16 13.36 -9.06
N TYR A 380 -9.81 13.92 -7.89
CA TYR A 380 -8.84 14.97 -7.76
C TYR A 380 -7.92 14.65 -6.57
N HIS A 381 -6.62 14.86 -6.75
CA HIS A 381 -5.63 14.71 -5.71
C HIS A 381 -4.70 15.92 -5.71
N TYR A 382 -4.36 16.40 -4.52
CA TYR A 382 -3.38 17.45 -4.27
C TYR A 382 -2.39 16.94 -3.23
N ASN A 383 -1.09 17.07 -3.49
CA ASN A 383 -0.06 16.86 -2.49
C ASN A 383 1.05 17.89 -2.61
N SER A 384 1.75 18.11 -1.50
CA SER A 384 2.93 18.97 -1.45
C SER A 384 3.92 18.42 -0.44
N ALA A 385 5.19 18.61 -0.72
CA ALA A 385 6.28 18.52 0.24
C ALA A 385 6.96 19.89 0.30
N ASP A 386 6.92 20.52 1.47
CA ASP A 386 7.46 21.85 1.72
C ASP A 386 8.59 21.75 2.74
N TYR A 387 9.82 21.56 2.21
CA TYR A 387 11.03 21.45 3.00
C TYR A 387 11.56 22.84 3.34
N GLU A 388 11.69 23.12 4.63
CA GLU A 388 12.08 24.41 5.18
C GLU A 388 13.38 24.29 5.99
N GLY A 389 14.44 24.98 5.54
CA GLY A 389 15.68 25.14 6.30
C GLY A 389 15.53 26.10 7.47
N GLY A 390 16.20 25.83 8.57
CA GLY A 390 16.25 26.70 9.73
C GLY A 390 16.96 28.03 9.43
N ALA A 391 16.44 29.15 9.93
CA ALA A 391 16.96 30.48 9.62
C ALA A 391 18.44 30.72 10.02
N ASN A 392 19.02 29.88 10.86
CA ASN A 392 20.40 29.94 11.32
C ASN A 392 21.23 28.73 10.90
N ASP A 393 20.76 27.94 9.95
CA ASP A 393 21.44 26.74 9.50
C ASP A 393 22.81 27.06 8.87
N TYR A 394 23.75 26.17 9.09
CA TYR A 394 25.11 26.25 8.59
C TYR A 394 25.56 24.86 8.10
N PRO A 395 26.19 24.71 6.95
CA PRO A 395 26.65 25.81 6.04
C PRO A 395 25.57 26.30 5.07
N VAL A 396 24.40 25.70 5.01
CA VAL A 396 23.38 25.97 4.01
C VAL A 396 21.99 26.07 4.62
N ILE A 397 21.16 26.99 4.14
CA ILE A 397 19.71 27.04 4.35
C ILE A 397 19.04 26.54 3.08
N SER A 398 18.41 25.38 3.15
CA SER A 398 17.74 24.74 2.01
C SER A 398 16.22 24.90 2.10
N ASN A 399 15.62 25.46 1.04
CA ASN A 399 14.16 25.52 0.94
C ASN A 399 13.72 24.93 -0.40
N VAL A 400 12.89 23.92 -0.35
CA VAL A 400 12.30 23.27 -1.53
C VAL A 400 10.83 23.06 -1.31
N ASN A 401 10.01 23.48 -2.27
CA ASN A 401 8.60 23.11 -2.31
C ASN A 401 8.31 22.36 -3.60
N GLN A 402 7.72 21.20 -3.46
CA GLN A 402 7.23 20.37 -4.56
C GLN A 402 5.73 20.17 -4.38
N THR A 403 4.94 20.83 -5.22
CA THR A 403 3.48 20.73 -5.16
C THR A 403 2.94 20.10 -6.42
N ALA A 404 2.02 19.15 -6.30
CA ALA A 404 1.36 18.55 -7.44
C ALA A 404 -0.17 18.54 -7.30
N ASN A 405 -0.82 18.74 -8.44
CA ASN A 405 -2.27 18.65 -8.60
C ASN A 405 -2.58 17.62 -9.68
N TYR A 406 -3.44 16.69 -9.39
CA TYR A 406 -3.87 15.64 -10.31
C TYR A 406 -5.38 15.71 -10.48
N GLY A 407 -5.84 15.79 -11.73
CA GLY A 407 -7.25 15.69 -12.06
C GLY A 407 -7.46 14.60 -13.09
N GLY A 408 -8.30 13.64 -12.78
CA GLY A 408 -8.44 12.47 -13.64
C GLY A 408 -9.76 11.70 -13.48
N ALA A 409 -9.83 10.58 -14.14
CA ALA A 409 -10.94 9.65 -14.01
C ALA A 409 -10.51 8.23 -14.37
N GLN A 410 -11.18 7.26 -13.76
CA GLN A 410 -11.23 5.87 -14.19
C GLN A 410 -12.66 5.54 -14.64
N ALA A 411 -12.77 4.79 -15.72
CA ALA A 411 -14.02 4.15 -16.09
C ALA A 411 -13.71 2.70 -16.42
N SER A 412 -14.36 1.78 -15.75
CA SER A 412 -14.12 0.36 -15.89
C SER A 412 -15.41 -0.42 -16.16
N PHE A 413 -15.31 -1.50 -16.88
CA PHE A 413 -16.41 -2.36 -17.36
C PHE A 413 -16.09 -3.81 -17.02
N ASN A 414 -17.01 -4.48 -16.36
CA ASN A 414 -16.89 -5.89 -16.07
C ASN A 414 -18.14 -6.64 -16.52
N THR A 415 -17.98 -7.76 -17.21
CA THR A 415 -19.10 -8.59 -17.64
C THR A 415 -18.72 -10.07 -17.65
N ILE A 416 -19.58 -10.89 -17.11
CA ILE A 416 -19.44 -12.35 -17.13
C ILE A 416 -20.31 -12.93 -18.25
N ILE A 417 -19.68 -13.54 -19.23
CA ILE A 417 -20.31 -14.22 -20.35
C ILE A 417 -19.84 -15.68 -20.40
N ASP A 418 -20.71 -16.60 -20.05
CA ASP A 418 -20.40 -18.04 -19.97
C ASP A 418 -19.20 -18.36 -19.08
N ARG A 419 -18.03 -18.56 -19.69
CA ARG A 419 -16.76 -18.91 -19.02
C ARG A 419 -15.79 -17.76 -18.92
N ASN A 420 -16.12 -16.63 -19.51
CA ASN A 420 -15.29 -15.45 -19.60
C ASN A 420 -15.73 -14.43 -18.57
N ASP A 421 -14.81 -13.92 -17.79
CA ASP A 421 -14.99 -12.78 -16.90
C ASP A 421 -14.14 -11.66 -17.48
N ILE A 422 -14.79 -10.80 -18.25
CA ILE A 422 -14.14 -9.77 -19.06
C ILE A 422 -14.21 -8.45 -18.31
N GLN A 423 -13.06 -7.86 -18.07
CA GLN A 423 -12.91 -6.51 -17.53
C GLN A 423 -12.22 -5.64 -18.58
N GLY A 424 -12.66 -4.41 -18.74
CA GLY A 424 -12.00 -3.47 -19.62
C GLY A 424 -12.32 -2.04 -19.23
N GLY A 425 -11.48 -1.09 -19.62
CA GLY A 425 -11.69 0.28 -19.21
C GLY A 425 -10.64 1.26 -19.68
N VAL A 426 -10.76 2.47 -19.13
CA VAL A 426 -9.85 3.58 -19.38
C VAL A 426 -9.50 4.24 -18.05
N TYR A 427 -8.27 4.69 -17.93
CA TYR A 427 -7.75 5.45 -16.80
C TYR A 427 -6.91 6.59 -17.30
N GLY A 428 -6.95 7.74 -16.64
CA GLY A 428 -6.02 8.80 -16.98
C GLY A 428 -6.18 10.02 -16.08
N PHE A 429 -5.11 10.79 -16.04
CA PHE A 429 -5.05 12.05 -15.31
C PHE A 429 -4.16 13.07 -16.03
N ALA A 430 -4.45 14.34 -15.79
CA ALA A 430 -3.55 15.44 -16.02
C ALA A 430 -2.92 15.85 -14.70
N GLN A 431 -1.63 16.15 -14.73
CA GLN A 431 -0.86 16.60 -13.58
C GLN A 431 -0.28 17.97 -13.87
N HIS A 432 -0.35 18.88 -12.90
CA HIS A 432 0.41 20.11 -12.87
C HIS A 432 1.30 20.11 -11.63
N GLN A 433 2.61 20.14 -11.85
CA GLN A 433 3.62 20.17 -10.78
C GLN A 433 4.29 21.51 -10.75
N TYR A 434 4.44 22.06 -9.56
CA TYR A 434 5.18 23.27 -9.28
C TYR A 434 6.34 22.93 -8.33
N ASN A 435 7.55 23.34 -8.72
CA ASN A 435 8.76 23.18 -7.92
C ASN A 435 9.34 24.55 -7.62
N TYR A 436 9.60 24.81 -6.36
CA TYR A 436 10.38 25.96 -5.88
C TYR A 436 11.69 25.43 -5.28
N PHE A 437 12.77 26.12 -5.52
CA PHE A 437 14.09 25.80 -5.01
C PHE A 437 14.85 27.08 -4.62
N ASN A 438 15.45 27.08 -3.43
CA ASN A 438 16.29 28.15 -2.94
C ASN A 438 17.30 27.60 -1.92
N ASN A 439 18.59 27.63 -2.26
CA ASN A 439 19.67 27.29 -1.34
C ASN A 439 20.57 28.50 -1.10
N VAL A 440 20.73 28.87 0.16
CA VAL A 440 21.56 29.98 0.61
C VAL A 440 22.71 29.43 1.44
N PHE A 441 23.91 29.48 0.90
CA PHE A 441 25.12 29.08 1.62
C PHE A 441 25.54 30.18 2.58
N THR A 442 25.38 29.94 3.88
CA THR A 442 25.62 30.92 4.95
C THR A 442 27.10 31.15 5.23
N ASP A 443 27.98 30.26 4.75
CA ASP A 443 29.44 30.41 4.73
C ASP A 443 29.96 31.35 3.63
N GLY A 444 29.06 31.79 2.72
CA GLY A 444 29.38 32.63 1.57
C GLY A 444 30.12 31.95 0.42
N SER A 445 30.21 30.62 0.43
CA SER A 445 30.90 29.85 -0.61
C SER A 445 30.20 29.90 -1.98
N GLN A 446 28.87 29.89 -1.96
CA GLN A 446 28.03 29.86 -3.15
C GLN A 446 26.74 30.67 -2.92
N ASN A 447 26.06 31.04 -4.00
CA ASN A 447 24.73 31.67 -3.93
C ASN A 447 23.91 31.26 -5.15
N PHE A 448 22.85 30.55 -4.90
CA PHE A 448 21.88 30.15 -5.90
C PHE A 448 20.55 30.88 -5.67
N PRO A 449 20.22 31.91 -6.47
CA PRO A 449 19.00 32.65 -6.28
C PRO A 449 17.77 31.76 -6.42
N ALA A 450 16.73 32.08 -5.67
CA ALA A 450 15.46 31.38 -5.73
C ALA A 450 14.94 31.22 -7.16
N SER A 451 14.48 30.04 -7.46
CA SER A 451 13.88 29.72 -8.78
C SER A 451 12.63 28.88 -8.59
N SER A 452 11.72 29.02 -9.54
CA SER A 452 10.51 28.21 -9.58
C SER A 452 10.19 27.78 -11.01
N ILE A 453 9.59 26.63 -11.15
CA ILE A 453 9.15 26.08 -12.44
C ILE A 453 7.82 25.34 -12.29
N GLY A 454 6.92 25.53 -13.25
CA GLY A 454 5.72 24.74 -13.42
C GLY A 454 5.87 23.79 -14.59
N VAL A 455 5.53 22.52 -14.39
CA VAL A 455 5.55 21.49 -15.44
C VAL A 455 4.16 20.83 -15.47
N THR A 456 3.66 20.58 -16.69
CA THR A 456 2.38 19.90 -16.90
C THR A 456 2.60 18.65 -17.73
N GLY A 457 1.93 17.59 -17.34
CA GLY A 457 1.96 16.32 -18.07
C GLY A 457 0.73 15.48 -17.75
N GLY A 458 0.73 14.24 -18.16
CA GLY A 458 -0.37 13.33 -17.84
C GLY A 458 -0.17 11.93 -18.39
N VAL A 459 -1.00 11.05 -17.87
CA VAL A 459 -1.09 9.64 -18.26
C VAL A 459 -2.47 9.36 -18.82
N ALA A 460 -2.53 8.55 -19.86
CA ALA A 460 -3.77 7.97 -20.37
C ALA A 460 -3.55 6.49 -20.68
N ALA A 461 -4.38 5.63 -20.13
CA ALA A 461 -4.28 4.19 -20.30
C ALA A 461 -5.61 3.57 -20.71
N GLU A 462 -5.53 2.52 -21.50
CA GLU A 462 -6.66 1.67 -21.91
C GLU A 462 -6.29 0.24 -21.54
N PHE A 463 -7.24 -0.54 -21.05
CA PHE A 463 -6.97 -1.92 -20.61
C PHE A 463 -8.13 -2.85 -20.91
N ILE A 464 -7.79 -4.12 -21.04
CA ILE A 464 -8.73 -5.21 -21.15
C ILE A 464 -8.11 -6.49 -20.57
N ASP A 465 -8.88 -7.21 -19.77
CA ASP A 465 -8.56 -8.53 -19.23
C ASP A 465 -9.71 -9.50 -19.51
N ASP A 466 -9.37 -10.77 -19.66
CA ASP A 466 -10.32 -11.88 -19.68
C ASP A 466 -9.82 -13.02 -18.81
N LYS A 467 -10.59 -13.36 -17.76
CA LYS A 467 -10.39 -14.52 -16.90
C LYS A 467 -11.23 -15.68 -17.44
N ILE A 468 -10.62 -16.56 -18.21
CA ILE A 468 -11.28 -17.65 -18.94
C ILE A 468 -11.31 -18.91 -18.06
N LYS A 469 -12.46 -19.23 -17.47
CA LYS A 469 -12.68 -20.47 -16.70
C LYS A 469 -12.81 -21.66 -17.65
N VAL A 470 -11.65 -22.24 -18.06
CA VAL A 470 -11.60 -23.37 -19.02
C VAL A 470 -12.40 -24.56 -18.48
N ASN A 471 -12.25 -24.81 -17.16
CA ASN A 471 -13.07 -25.78 -16.42
C ASN A 471 -13.03 -25.43 -14.92
N GLN A 472 -13.64 -26.23 -14.05
CA GLN A 472 -13.77 -26.00 -12.61
C GLN A 472 -12.43 -25.97 -11.83
N TRP A 473 -11.32 -26.35 -12.44
CA TRP A 473 -10.01 -26.42 -11.79
C TRP A 473 -8.89 -25.72 -12.57
N PHE A 474 -9.17 -25.15 -13.73
CA PHE A 474 -8.19 -24.43 -14.53
C PHE A 474 -8.77 -23.13 -15.07
N THR A 475 -8.15 -22.00 -14.71
CA THR A 475 -8.45 -20.67 -15.24
C THR A 475 -7.22 -20.12 -15.95
N PHE A 476 -7.43 -19.53 -17.11
CA PHE A 476 -6.42 -18.80 -17.87
C PHE A 476 -6.79 -17.33 -17.87
N ILE A 477 -5.79 -16.46 -17.70
CA ILE A 477 -5.96 -15.00 -17.67
C ILE A 477 -5.13 -14.40 -18.80
N ALA A 478 -5.71 -13.50 -19.56
CA ALA A 478 -5.03 -12.75 -20.61
C ALA A 478 -5.44 -11.29 -20.53
N GLY A 479 -4.47 -10.41 -20.42
CA GLY A 479 -4.68 -8.98 -20.33
C GLY A 479 -3.77 -8.19 -21.26
N LEU A 480 -4.20 -6.98 -21.57
CA LEU A 480 -3.44 -6.00 -22.34
C LEU A 480 -3.72 -4.60 -21.79
N ARG A 481 -2.65 -3.88 -21.48
CA ARG A 481 -2.71 -2.45 -21.15
C ARG A 481 -1.91 -1.65 -22.16
N GLN A 482 -2.47 -0.54 -22.62
CA GLN A 482 -1.79 0.47 -23.41
C GLN A 482 -1.71 1.75 -22.59
N THR A 483 -0.50 2.20 -22.26
CA THR A 483 -0.28 3.43 -21.51
C THR A 483 0.43 4.46 -22.39
N ASN A 484 -0.02 5.71 -22.32
CA ASN A 484 0.59 6.86 -22.99
C ASN A 484 0.91 7.92 -21.94
N PHE A 485 2.14 8.35 -21.87
CA PHE A 485 2.63 9.45 -21.05
C PHE A 485 3.03 10.62 -21.95
N ASP A 486 2.66 11.84 -21.56
CA ASP A 486 3.00 13.06 -22.32
C ASP A 486 3.31 14.21 -21.34
N ALA A 487 4.54 14.70 -21.40
CA ALA A 487 5.05 15.82 -20.62
C ALA A 487 6.21 16.50 -21.36
N SER A 488 7.37 16.72 -20.71
CA SER A 488 8.62 17.13 -21.36
C SER A 488 9.12 16.10 -22.39
N ILE A 489 8.79 14.84 -22.16
CA ILE A 489 8.97 13.73 -23.11
C ILE A 489 7.62 13.06 -23.36
N SER A 490 7.50 12.34 -24.47
CA SER A 490 6.30 11.55 -24.79
C SER A 490 6.70 10.10 -24.95
N GLU A 491 6.08 9.22 -24.18
CA GLU A 491 6.33 7.77 -24.19
C GLU A 491 5.03 6.99 -24.32
N SER A 492 5.14 5.75 -24.78
CA SER A 492 4.03 4.80 -24.79
C SER A 492 4.53 3.40 -24.49
N ALA A 493 3.69 2.60 -23.86
CA ALA A 493 3.95 1.21 -23.57
C ALA A 493 2.73 0.35 -23.87
N THR A 494 2.99 -0.86 -24.34
CA THR A 494 1.98 -1.89 -24.56
C THR A 494 2.38 -3.10 -23.75
N ASP A 495 1.59 -3.43 -22.71
CA ASP A 495 1.95 -4.34 -21.64
C ASP A 495 1.01 -5.57 -21.65
N PRO A 496 1.35 -6.63 -22.43
CA PRO A 496 0.61 -7.87 -22.37
C PRO A 496 0.90 -8.63 -21.06
N ARG A 497 -0.14 -9.27 -20.53
CA ARG A 497 -0.10 -10.04 -19.29
C ARG A 497 -0.80 -11.38 -19.48
N PHE A 498 -0.18 -12.44 -18.97
CA PHE A 498 -0.71 -13.80 -19.06
C PHE A 498 -0.58 -14.49 -17.72
N GLY A 499 -1.65 -15.10 -17.30
CA GLY A 499 -1.68 -15.86 -16.05
C GLY A 499 -2.44 -17.17 -16.18
N ALA A 500 -2.17 -18.08 -15.27
CA ALA A 500 -2.94 -19.31 -15.15
C ALA A 500 -3.01 -19.77 -13.71
N THR A 501 -4.17 -20.31 -13.32
CA THR A 501 -4.34 -21.01 -12.04
C THR A 501 -4.77 -22.45 -12.28
N LEU A 502 -4.22 -23.34 -11.46
CA LEU A 502 -4.55 -24.76 -11.46
C LEU A 502 -4.91 -25.21 -10.05
N ARG A 503 -6.18 -25.49 -9.80
CA ARG A 503 -6.66 -26.08 -8.55
C ARG A 503 -6.58 -27.60 -8.65
N VAL A 504 -5.88 -28.23 -7.71
CA VAL A 504 -5.81 -29.70 -7.62
C VAL A 504 -7.05 -30.22 -6.92
N PRO A 505 -7.93 -30.99 -7.59
CA PRO A 505 -9.11 -31.55 -6.95
C PRO A 505 -8.74 -32.39 -5.72
N LYS A 506 -9.59 -32.42 -4.69
CA LYS A 506 -9.42 -33.10 -3.38
C LYS A 506 -8.38 -32.53 -2.43
N LEU A 507 -7.30 -31.93 -2.91
CA LEU A 507 -6.30 -31.27 -2.07
C LEU A 507 -6.60 -29.78 -1.88
N ASN A 508 -7.36 -29.20 -2.80
CA ASN A 508 -7.64 -27.77 -2.91
C ASN A 508 -6.37 -26.90 -3.01
N TRP A 509 -5.23 -27.48 -3.38
CA TRP A 509 -4.03 -26.74 -3.67
C TRP A 509 -4.22 -25.91 -4.94
N VAL A 510 -3.79 -24.68 -4.93
CA VAL A 510 -3.86 -23.78 -6.08
C VAL A 510 -2.46 -23.40 -6.52
N PHE A 511 -2.07 -23.85 -7.70
CA PHE A 511 -0.84 -23.38 -8.36
C PHE A 511 -1.16 -22.19 -9.22
N ARG A 512 -0.25 -21.21 -9.21
CA ARG A 512 -0.35 -19.97 -9.99
C ARG A 512 0.90 -19.81 -10.83
N GLY A 513 0.74 -19.20 -12.00
CA GLY A 513 1.85 -18.78 -12.84
C GLY A 513 1.49 -17.53 -13.59
N PHE A 514 2.42 -16.60 -13.68
CA PHE A 514 2.24 -15.30 -14.33
C PHE A 514 3.47 -14.92 -15.13
N TYR A 515 3.23 -14.21 -16.23
CA TYR A 515 4.24 -13.54 -17.02
C TYR A 515 3.63 -12.30 -17.65
N GLY A 516 4.25 -11.14 -17.41
CA GLY A 516 3.69 -9.88 -17.89
C GLY A 516 4.71 -8.76 -17.98
N TYR A 517 4.24 -7.65 -18.56
CA TYR A 517 4.97 -6.42 -18.69
C TYR A 517 4.23 -5.29 -17.98
N TYR A 518 4.99 -4.32 -17.46
CA TYR A 518 4.47 -3.14 -16.79
C TYR A 518 5.24 -1.91 -17.23
N TYR A 519 4.58 -0.77 -17.15
CA TYR A 519 5.17 0.53 -17.39
C TYR A 519 4.81 1.47 -16.25
N GLN A 520 5.83 2.11 -15.68
CA GLN A 520 5.70 3.17 -14.71
C GLN A 520 6.13 4.48 -15.33
N ALA A 521 5.23 5.48 -15.36
CA ALA A 521 5.53 6.79 -15.90
C ALA A 521 6.59 7.52 -15.04
N PRO A 522 7.50 8.29 -15.65
CA PRO A 522 8.48 9.05 -14.89
C PRO A 522 7.84 10.21 -14.17
N PRO A 523 8.40 10.66 -13.03
CA PRO A 523 7.94 11.88 -12.36
C PRO A 523 8.19 13.13 -13.23
N LEU A 524 7.34 14.16 -13.05
CA LEU A 524 7.41 15.42 -13.78
C LEU A 524 8.48 16.36 -13.22
N VAL A 525 9.69 15.89 -12.98
CA VAL A 525 10.76 16.70 -12.43
C VAL A 525 11.73 17.13 -13.53
N THR A 526 12.27 18.35 -13.38
CA THR A 526 13.31 18.88 -14.26
C THR A 526 14.20 19.84 -13.49
N ALA A 527 15.50 19.78 -13.73
CA ALA A 527 16.45 20.72 -13.16
C ALA A 527 16.63 21.93 -14.09
N THR A 528 16.30 23.12 -13.60
CA THR A 528 16.47 24.39 -14.30
C THR A 528 16.90 25.48 -13.32
N GLY A 529 17.31 26.66 -13.84
CA GLY A 529 17.63 27.82 -13.01
C GLY A 529 18.69 27.54 -11.95
N ALA A 530 18.41 27.87 -10.70
CA ALA A 530 19.34 27.75 -9.58
C ALA A 530 19.66 26.27 -9.26
N LEU A 531 18.70 25.37 -9.36
CA LEU A 531 18.91 23.93 -9.15
C LEU A 531 19.88 23.35 -10.17
N LEU A 532 19.72 23.67 -11.45
CA LEU A 532 20.69 23.28 -12.48
C LEU A 532 22.05 23.94 -12.25
N GLY A 533 22.07 25.17 -11.75
CA GLY A 533 23.30 25.88 -11.35
C GLY A 533 24.03 25.14 -10.23
N LEU A 534 23.34 24.70 -9.20
CA LEU A 534 23.89 23.90 -8.11
C LEU A 534 24.42 22.55 -8.64
N ALA A 535 23.62 21.82 -9.40
CA ALA A 535 24.04 20.56 -10.00
C ALA A 535 25.32 20.69 -10.83
N ASN A 536 25.39 21.74 -11.69
CA ASN A 536 26.57 22.00 -12.51
C ASN A 536 27.81 22.39 -11.68
N SER A 537 27.64 23.10 -10.54
CA SER A 537 28.75 23.45 -9.65
C SER A 537 29.39 22.21 -9.02
N GLN A 538 28.64 21.13 -8.91
CA GLN A 538 29.07 19.83 -8.40
C GLN A 538 29.38 18.81 -9.50
N ASN A 539 29.55 19.31 -10.72
CA ASN A 539 29.86 18.51 -11.90
C ASN A 539 28.78 17.48 -12.32
N PHE A 540 27.52 17.71 -11.93
CA PHE A 540 26.39 16.95 -12.45
C PHE A 540 25.78 17.65 -13.66
N THR A 541 25.17 16.89 -14.54
CA THR A 541 24.30 17.39 -15.61
C THR A 541 22.93 16.75 -15.50
N PHE A 542 21.92 17.38 -16.05
CA PHE A 542 20.56 16.85 -16.03
C PHE A 542 20.24 16.15 -17.36
N ALA A 543 19.71 14.93 -17.26
CA ALA A 543 19.07 14.22 -18.37
C ALA A 543 17.60 13.96 -18.06
N PRO A 544 16.68 13.99 -19.04
CA PRO A 544 15.29 13.64 -18.82
C PRO A 544 15.14 12.25 -18.20
N LEU A 545 14.23 12.11 -17.26
CA LEU A 545 13.83 10.81 -16.72
C LEU A 545 12.96 10.08 -17.74
N HIS A 546 13.22 8.80 -17.91
CA HIS A 546 12.43 7.90 -18.74
C HIS A 546 11.59 6.97 -17.86
N GLY A 547 10.46 6.54 -18.39
CA GLY A 547 9.59 5.60 -17.68
C GLY A 547 10.24 4.24 -17.48
N GLU A 548 10.03 3.69 -16.31
CA GLU A 548 10.45 2.34 -15.95
C GLU A 548 9.63 1.30 -16.71
N ARG A 549 10.31 0.25 -17.18
CA ARG A 549 9.68 -0.87 -17.89
C ARG A 549 10.10 -2.17 -17.27
N ASP A 550 9.12 -2.90 -16.77
CA ASP A 550 9.32 -4.14 -16.07
C ASP A 550 8.83 -5.32 -16.85
N LYS A 551 9.54 -6.41 -16.64
CA LYS A 551 9.18 -7.73 -17.10
C LYS A 551 9.15 -8.64 -15.89
N GLU A 552 7.97 -9.13 -15.53
CA GLU A 552 7.78 -9.96 -14.37
C GLU A 552 7.47 -11.41 -14.76
N PHE A 553 8.07 -12.32 -14.01
CA PHE A 553 7.72 -13.74 -13.97
C PHE A 553 7.45 -14.13 -12.52
N GLN A 554 6.31 -14.78 -12.28
CA GLN A 554 5.96 -15.26 -10.94
C GLN A 554 5.32 -16.63 -11.01
N ILE A 555 5.68 -17.49 -10.06
CA ILE A 555 5.02 -18.79 -9.83
C ILE A 555 4.73 -18.93 -8.35
N GLY A 556 3.57 -19.51 -8.02
CA GLY A 556 3.17 -19.65 -6.62
C GLY A 556 2.30 -20.86 -6.39
N VAL A 557 2.16 -21.18 -5.10
CA VAL A 557 1.27 -22.24 -4.64
C VAL A 557 0.61 -21.85 -3.32
N MET A 558 -0.71 -21.99 -3.26
CA MET A 558 -1.47 -21.88 -2.03
C MET A 558 -1.93 -23.28 -1.58
N ILE A 559 -1.68 -23.60 -0.33
CA ILE A 559 -1.94 -24.91 0.28
C ILE A 559 -2.82 -24.74 1.52
N PRO A 560 -4.14 -24.92 1.41
CA PRO A 560 -5.01 -25.01 2.58
C PRO A 560 -4.88 -26.40 3.22
N TYR A 561 -4.70 -26.47 4.53
CA TYR A 561 -4.64 -27.72 5.27
C TYR A 561 -5.19 -27.56 6.70
N ARG A 562 -6.33 -28.21 6.99
CA ARG A 562 -6.99 -28.19 8.32
C ARG A 562 -7.18 -26.79 8.90
N GLY A 563 -7.59 -25.82 8.07
CA GLY A 563 -7.77 -24.43 8.44
C GLY A 563 -6.47 -23.61 8.46
N TRP A 564 -5.30 -24.20 8.28
CA TRP A 564 -4.07 -23.49 7.98
C TRP A 564 -4.02 -23.14 6.50
N THR A 565 -3.48 -21.98 6.16
CA THR A 565 -3.21 -21.57 4.79
C THR A 565 -1.75 -21.20 4.65
N LEU A 566 -1.04 -21.94 3.82
CA LEU A 566 0.31 -21.62 3.36
C LEU A 566 0.21 -21.04 1.96
N ASP A 567 0.79 -19.87 1.74
CA ASP A 567 0.94 -19.25 0.43
C ASP A 567 2.42 -18.98 0.17
N ALA A 568 2.94 -19.44 -0.95
CA ALA A 568 4.35 -19.31 -1.28
C ALA A 568 4.53 -18.96 -2.76
N ASP A 569 5.32 -17.92 -3.04
CA ASP A 569 5.59 -17.41 -4.37
C ASP A 569 7.10 -17.27 -4.61
N ASN A 570 7.52 -17.50 -5.84
CA ASN A 570 8.82 -17.10 -6.37
C ASN A 570 8.59 -16.10 -7.49
N TYR A 571 9.35 -15.02 -7.47
CA TYR A 571 9.22 -13.95 -8.46
C TYR A 571 10.59 -13.48 -8.97
N GLU A 572 10.58 -12.96 -10.19
CA GLU A 572 11.70 -12.26 -10.82
C GLU A 572 11.16 -11.07 -11.61
N THR A 573 11.63 -9.88 -11.29
CA THR A 573 11.35 -8.65 -12.03
C THR A 573 12.65 -8.11 -12.63
N ARG A 574 12.64 -7.84 -13.94
CA ARG A 574 13.72 -7.20 -14.67
C ARG A 574 13.24 -5.85 -15.13
N ALA A 575 13.79 -4.80 -14.53
CA ALA A 575 13.48 -3.42 -14.83
C ALA A 575 14.51 -2.80 -15.78
N THR A 576 14.07 -1.88 -16.60
CA THR A 576 14.91 -0.93 -17.36
C THR A 576 14.45 0.48 -17.06
N ASN A 577 15.37 1.44 -17.01
CA ASN A 577 15.15 2.78 -16.47
C ASN A 577 14.57 2.73 -15.06
N TRP A 578 15.14 1.89 -14.21
CA TRP A 578 14.66 1.67 -12.85
C TRP A 578 14.74 2.96 -12.04
N LEU A 579 13.60 3.35 -11.47
CA LEU A 579 13.44 4.59 -10.73
C LEU A 579 13.99 4.47 -9.31
N ASP A 580 14.83 5.43 -8.95
CA ASP A 580 15.47 5.57 -7.67
C ASP A 580 15.66 7.07 -7.37
N HIS A 581 16.30 7.45 -6.29
CA HIS A 581 16.60 8.84 -5.96
C HIS A 581 17.96 8.96 -5.29
N ASN A 582 18.49 10.18 -5.28
CA ASN A 582 19.77 10.49 -4.67
C ASN A 582 19.77 11.94 -4.16
N ASN A 583 20.70 12.29 -3.30
CA ASN A 583 20.87 13.65 -2.81
C ASN A 583 21.33 14.60 -3.92
N ILE A 584 20.95 15.88 -3.79
CA ILE A 584 21.53 16.95 -4.59
C ILE A 584 22.76 17.47 -3.86
N GLY A 585 23.91 16.84 -4.11
CA GLY A 585 25.22 17.30 -3.63
C GLY A 585 25.26 17.62 -2.14
N GLU A 586 25.69 18.83 -1.79
CA GLU A 586 25.84 19.28 -0.39
C GLU A 586 24.52 19.61 0.32
N SER A 587 23.38 19.12 -0.15
CA SER A 587 22.08 19.36 0.46
C SER A 587 21.39 18.05 0.83
N ASN A 588 20.50 18.10 1.82
CA ASN A 588 19.65 16.97 2.21
C ASN A 588 18.40 16.81 1.30
N LEU A 589 18.47 17.32 0.08
CA LEU A 589 17.36 17.27 -0.87
C LEU A 589 17.49 16.07 -1.79
N PHE A 590 16.45 15.26 -1.86
CA PHE A 590 16.39 14.11 -2.74
C PHE A 590 15.96 14.47 -4.15
N TRP A 591 16.53 13.77 -5.12
CA TRP A 591 16.22 13.95 -6.53
C TRP A 591 16.06 12.59 -7.23
N PRO A 592 14.98 12.38 -7.99
CA PRO A 592 14.79 11.13 -8.70
C PRO A 592 15.84 10.92 -9.79
N ILE A 593 16.28 9.70 -9.91
CA ILE A 593 17.21 9.22 -10.92
C ILE A 593 16.67 7.94 -11.56
N THR A 594 17.21 7.57 -12.72
CA THR A 594 16.95 6.26 -13.32
C THR A 594 18.26 5.52 -13.57
N TRP A 595 18.32 4.27 -13.10
CA TRP A 595 19.38 3.32 -13.42
C TRP A 595 19.13 2.64 -14.75
N GLN A 596 20.19 2.19 -15.43
CA GLN A 596 20.09 1.47 -16.70
C GLN A 596 19.17 0.24 -16.57
N ALA A 597 19.35 -0.55 -15.52
CA ALA A 597 18.51 -1.70 -15.25
C ALA A 597 18.55 -2.11 -13.76
N ALA A 598 17.52 -2.84 -13.33
CA ALA A 598 17.50 -3.54 -12.06
C ALA A 598 17.06 -5.00 -12.23
N LEU A 599 17.48 -5.84 -11.29
CA LEU A 599 17.08 -7.21 -11.15
C LEU A 599 16.62 -7.44 -9.72
N ILE A 600 15.35 -7.76 -9.57
CA ILE A 600 14.72 -8.03 -8.28
C ILE A 600 14.14 -9.41 -8.32
N GLN A 601 14.52 -10.26 -7.38
CA GLN A 601 14.06 -11.65 -7.35
C GLN A 601 14.00 -12.19 -5.93
N GLY A 602 13.08 -13.10 -5.68
CA GLY A 602 12.95 -13.66 -4.34
C GLY A 602 11.93 -14.77 -4.19
N TRP A 603 11.83 -15.21 -2.93
CA TRP A 603 10.81 -16.11 -2.42
C TRP A 603 10.03 -15.42 -1.32
N GLU A 604 8.73 -15.53 -1.39
CA GLU A 604 7.79 -15.03 -0.39
C GLU A 604 6.97 -16.17 0.16
N THR A 605 6.64 -16.10 1.44
CA THR A 605 5.79 -17.10 2.09
C THR A 605 4.95 -16.44 3.17
N THR A 606 3.66 -16.71 3.16
CA THR A 606 2.77 -16.42 4.30
C THR A 606 2.19 -17.71 4.86
N LEU A 607 2.04 -17.77 6.17
CA LEU A 607 1.36 -18.86 6.86
C LEU A 607 0.37 -18.27 7.84
N ARG A 608 -0.90 -18.64 7.71
CA ARG A 608 -1.96 -18.29 8.65
C ARG A 608 -2.52 -19.53 9.32
N SER A 609 -2.76 -19.46 10.61
CA SER A 609 -3.44 -20.52 11.34
C SER A 609 -4.96 -20.36 11.29
N PRO A 610 -5.72 -21.44 11.50
CA PRO A 610 -7.10 -21.30 11.92
C PRO A 610 -7.17 -20.55 13.27
N ASN A 611 -8.39 -20.24 13.72
CA ASN A 611 -8.58 -19.75 15.08
C ASN A 611 -8.21 -20.87 16.08
N LEU A 612 -7.02 -20.78 16.65
CA LEU A 612 -6.46 -21.77 17.58
C LEU A 612 -7.18 -21.69 18.91
N TRP A 613 -7.65 -22.84 19.39
CA TRP A 613 -8.39 -22.97 20.66
C TRP A 613 -9.63 -22.06 20.76
N ASN A 614 -10.18 -21.60 19.64
CA ASN A 614 -11.24 -20.59 19.53
C ASN A 614 -10.85 -19.26 20.21
N ARG A 615 -9.58 -18.89 20.22
CA ARG A 615 -9.08 -17.72 20.96
C ARG A 615 -7.97 -16.95 20.28
N GLY A 616 -7.30 -17.48 19.30
CA GLY A 616 -6.18 -16.75 18.73
C GLY A 616 -5.76 -17.22 17.35
N GLN A 617 -5.14 -16.35 16.62
CA GLN A 617 -4.62 -16.60 15.27
C GLN A 617 -3.14 -16.29 15.22
N PHE A 618 -2.39 -17.18 14.61
CA PHE A 618 -0.98 -17.02 14.30
C PHE A 618 -0.82 -16.65 12.84
N HIS A 619 0.10 -15.73 12.58
CA HIS A 619 0.54 -15.41 11.23
C HIS A 619 2.06 -15.37 11.13
N LEU A 620 2.55 -15.66 9.93
CA LEU A 620 3.95 -15.54 9.54
C LEU A 620 4.03 -14.93 8.16
N ALA A 621 4.90 -13.95 7.97
CA ALA A 621 5.31 -13.41 6.69
C ALA A 621 6.83 -13.51 6.57
N TYR A 622 7.33 -14.20 5.53
CA TYR A 622 8.77 -14.38 5.29
C TYR A 622 9.12 -14.08 3.85
N ALA A 623 10.22 -13.38 3.67
CA ALA A 623 10.82 -13.16 2.36
C ALA A 623 12.33 -13.43 2.39
N ASN A 624 12.81 -14.04 1.31
CA ASN A 624 14.21 -14.07 0.93
C ASN A 624 14.33 -13.44 -0.45
N GLN A 625 14.98 -12.29 -0.54
CA GLN A 625 15.03 -11.49 -1.76
C GLN A 625 16.41 -10.91 -2.01
N ILE A 626 16.61 -10.43 -3.22
CA ILE A 626 17.71 -9.56 -3.62
C ILE A 626 17.18 -8.49 -4.57
N ALA A 627 17.52 -7.23 -4.26
CA ALA A 627 17.32 -6.08 -5.14
C ALA A 627 18.69 -5.56 -5.58
N GLN A 628 18.90 -5.49 -6.90
CA GLN A 628 20.18 -5.11 -7.48
C GLN A 628 19.96 -4.17 -8.65
N ALA A 629 20.81 -3.15 -8.77
CA ALA A 629 20.82 -2.24 -9.90
C ALA A 629 22.16 -2.31 -10.65
N THR A 630 22.18 -1.83 -11.87
CA THR A 630 23.39 -1.74 -12.70
C THR A 630 23.54 -0.37 -13.33
N ALA A 631 24.76 0.15 -13.32
CA ALA A 631 25.15 1.40 -13.97
C ALA A 631 24.99 1.33 -15.50
N PRO A 632 24.96 2.52 -16.19
CA PRO A 632 25.01 3.86 -15.63
C PRO A 632 23.65 4.37 -15.15
N ILE A 633 23.64 5.53 -14.46
CA ILE A 633 22.44 6.33 -14.29
C ILE A 633 22.08 6.91 -15.67
N THR A 634 20.82 6.75 -16.08
CA THR A 634 20.33 7.08 -17.42
C THR A 634 19.45 8.33 -17.47
N GLY A 635 18.96 8.81 -16.33
CA GLY A 635 18.14 10.01 -16.21
C GLY A 635 18.24 10.66 -14.83
N GLY A 636 17.75 11.89 -14.72
CA GLY A 636 17.88 12.73 -13.53
C GLY A 636 19.22 13.48 -13.52
N LEU A 637 19.82 13.62 -12.35
CA LEU A 637 21.16 14.19 -12.22
C LEU A 637 22.20 13.13 -12.54
N ILE A 638 22.85 13.27 -13.68
CA ILE A 638 23.86 12.32 -14.16
C ILE A 638 25.26 12.90 -14.03
N CYS A 639 26.18 12.03 -13.66
CA CYS A 639 27.60 12.35 -13.67
C CYS A 639 28.19 12.19 -15.07
N PRO A 640 28.87 13.23 -15.62
CA PRO A 640 29.53 13.11 -16.91
C PRO A 640 30.59 12.01 -16.91
N PRO A 641 30.71 11.23 -18.00
CA PRO A 641 31.59 10.07 -18.06
C PRO A 641 33.09 10.34 -17.81
N ASN A 642 33.50 11.60 -17.90
CA ASN A 642 34.89 12.01 -17.71
C ASN A 642 35.18 12.60 -16.30
N ASN A 643 34.21 12.61 -15.42
CA ASN A 643 34.36 13.16 -14.07
C ASN A 643 34.81 12.08 -13.09
N THR A 644 36.12 12.14 -12.72
CA THR A 644 36.71 11.20 -11.76
C THR A 644 36.36 11.51 -10.28
N GLN A 645 35.66 12.61 -10.02
CA GLN A 645 35.23 13.02 -8.69
C GLN A 645 33.78 12.62 -8.38
N CYS A 646 33.07 12.03 -9.33
CA CYS A 646 31.74 11.52 -9.09
C CYS A 646 31.79 10.24 -8.26
N PRO A 647 31.19 10.20 -7.08
CA PRO A 647 31.17 9.01 -6.23
C PRO A 647 30.39 7.83 -6.81
N LEU A 648 29.65 8.03 -7.87
CA LEU A 648 28.82 7.03 -8.54
C LEU A 648 29.57 6.21 -9.62
N LEU A 649 30.88 5.96 -9.47
CA LEU A 649 31.57 4.95 -10.25
C LEU A 649 31.18 3.57 -9.72
N ILE A 650 30.01 3.11 -10.11
CA ILE A 650 29.54 1.76 -9.80
C ILE A 650 30.33 0.77 -10.65
N GLU A 651 30.79 -0.29 -9.99
CA GLU A 651 31.42 -1.44 -10.65
C GLU A 651 30.51 -1.98 -11.78
N PRO A 652 31.08 -2.44 -12.89
CA PRO A 652 30.28 -3.06 -13.95
C PRO A 652 29.55 -4.30 -13.44
N GLY A 653 28.27 -4.37 -13.68
CA GLY A 653 27.40 -5.48 -13.26
C GLY A 653 26.33 -5.08 -12.27
N TYR A 654 25.56 -6.05 -11.82
CA TYR A 654 24.54 -5.85 -10.81
C TYR A 654 25.16 -5.80 -9.40
N SER A 655 24.82 -4.76 -8.65
CA SER A 655 25.20 -4.57 -7.26
C SER A 655 23.96 -4.42 -6.39
N PRO A 656 23.92 -4.96 -5.15
CA PRO A 656 22.82 -4.71 -4.23
C PRO A 656 22.60 -3.21 -4.05
N VAL A 657 21.34 -2.81 -4.01
CA VAL A 657 20.97 -1.43 -3.68
C VAL A 657 21.08 -1.20 -2.18
N ASP A 658 21.12 0.04 -1.72
CA ASP A 658 21.35 0.41 -0.31
C ASP A 658 20.30 -0.18 0.64
N HIS A 659 19.05 -0.29 0.19
CA HIS A 659 17.94 -0.89 0.93
C HIS A 659 17.72 -2.39 0.64
N ASP A 660 18.69 -3.12 0.06
CA ASP A 660 18.58 -4.58 -0.06
C ASP A 660 18.73 -5.26 1.31
N GLN A 661 17.71 -6.00 1.73
CA GLN A 661 17.73 -6.87 2.90
C GLN A 661 17.37 -8.29 2.50
N ARG A 662 18.30 -9.23 2.70
CA ARG A 662 18.20 -10.61 2.19
C ARG A 662 17.09 -11.43 2.81
N ASN A 663 16.83 -11.28 4.09
CA ASN A 663 15.80 -12.05 4.78
C ASN A 663 15.01 -11.11 5.70
N THR A 664 13.71 -11.18 5.57
CA THR A 664 12.74 -10.49 6.43
C THR A 664 11.75 -11.52 6.95
N LEU A 665 11.51 -11.53 8.25
CA LEU A 665 10.55 -12.44 8.89
C LEU A 665 9.72 -11.67 9.90
N ASN A 666 8.41 -11.76 9.76
CA ASN A 666 7.43 -11.32 10.76
C ASN A 666 6.67 -12.52 11.30
N LEU A 667 6.56 -12.59 12.61
CA LEU A 667 5.79 -13.59 13.33
C LEU A 667 4.82 -12.89 14.27
N GLY A 668 3.52 -13.06 14.07
CA GLY A 668 2.54 -12.45 14.94
C GLY A 668 1.54 -13.45 15.52
N PHE A 669 1.01 -13.10 16.66
CA PHE A 669 -0.04 -13.86 17.32
C PHE A 669 -1.02 -12.91 17.99
N ASN A 670 -2.30 -13.00 17.59
CA ASN A 670 -3.41 -12.27 18.17
C ASN A 670 -4.27 -13.24 18.97
N ALA A 671 -4.67 -12.87 20.17
CA ALA A 671 -5.44 -13.72 21.05
C ALA A 671 -6.59 -13.00 21.76
N ASN A 672 -7.77 -13.54 21.63
CA ASN A 672 -8.96 -13.16 22.42
C ASN A 672 -8.98 -13.93 23.74
N LEU A 673 -8.73 -13.23 24.84
CA LEU A 673 -8.64 -13.78 26.17
C LEU A 673 -9.99 -13.69 26.91
N PRO A 674 -10.18 -14.42 28.03
CA PRO A 674 -11.39 -14.25 28.85
C PRO A 674 -11.63 -12.81 29.30
N TRP A 675 -12.88 -12.48 29.64
CA TRP A 675 -13.31 -11.17 30.16
C TRP A 675 -13.17 -10.02 29.15
N GLN A 676 -13.36 -10.28 27.86
CA GLN A 676 -13.26 -9.27 26.80
C GLN A 676 -11.88 -8.59 26.77
N THR A 677 -10.84 -9.37 26.99
CA THR A 677 -9.44 -8.92 26.89
C THR A 677 -8.83 -9.49 25.64
N TYR A 678 -7.99 -8.74 24.96
CA TYR A 678 -7.16 -9.23 23.86
C TYR A 678 -5.68 -9.00 24.14
N ALA A 679 -4.84 -9.78 23.50
CA ALA A 679 -3.39 -9.58 23.49
C ALA A 679 -2.86 -9.86 22.08
N ALA A 680 -1.97 -9.02 21.61
CA ALA A 680 -1.30 -9.20 20.33
C ALA A 680 0.21 -9.02 20.50
N THR A 681 0.96 -9.75 19.72
CA THR A 681 2.43 -9.64 19.68
C THR A 681 2.93 -9.80 18.29
N ASN A 682 3.98 -9.06 17.95
CA ASN A 682 4.73 -9.24 16.72
C ASN A 682 6.24 -9.37 17.01
N VAL A 683 6.93 -10.17 16.22
CA VAL A 683 8.38 -10.34 16.24
C VAL A 683 8.90 -10.13 14.84
N TYR A 684 9.64 -9.07 14.65
CA TYR A 684 10.33 -8.78 13.40
C TYR A 684 11.78 -9.23 13.45
N TYR A 685 12.24 -9.88 12.38
CA TYR A 685 13.66 -10.18 12.15
C TYR A 685 14.07 -9.69 10.76
N GLY A 686 15.13 -8.87 10.72
CA GLY A 686 15.84 -8.44 9.52
C GLY A 686 17.27 -8.95 9.50
N SER A 687 17.73 -9.46 8.36
CA SER A 687 19.12 -9.95 8.23
C SER A 687 20.16 -8.83 8.12
N GLY A 688 19.73 -7.57 8.12
CA GLY A 688 20.53 -6.38 7.91
C GLY A 688 20.50 -5.92 6.46
N PHE A 689 20.45 -4.59 6.29
CA PHE A 689 20.50 -3.93 4.99
C PHE A 689 21.91 -3.83 4.44
N THR A 690 22.06 -3.45 3.19
CA THR A 690 23.35 -3.24 2.54
C THR A 690 24.17 -2.21 3.33
N ASN A 691 25.46 -2.49 3.50
CA ASN A 691 26.40 -1.61 4.19
C ASN A 691 26.97 -0.59 3.18
N GLY A 692 26.49 0.63 3.19
CA GLY A 692 26.92 1.71 2.29
C GLY A 692 28.40 2.08 2.45
N LEU A 693 29.01 1.78 3.61
CA LEU A 693 30.44 2.00 3.87
C LEU A 693 31.30 0.76 3.61
N PHE A 694 30.75 -0.30 3.00
CA PHE A 694 31.49 -1.52 2.74
C PHE A 694 32.77 -1.26 1.94
N GLY A 695 33.89 -1.73 2.47
CA GLY A 695 35.20 -1.58 1.83
C GLY A 695 35.90 -0.23 2.04
N THR A 696 35.28 0.71 2.76
CA THR A 696 35.90 1.98 3.14
C THR A 696 36.65 1.87 4.48
N PRO A 697 37.62 2.76 4.75
CA PRO A 697 38.32 2.79 6.06
C PRO A 697 37.38 3.13 7.23
N GLU A 698 36.29 3.81 6.97
CA GLU A 698 35.28 4.30 7.93
C GLU A 698 34.27 3.21 8.31
N ALA A 699 34.27 2.08 7.60
CA ALA A 699 33.32 0.99 7.82
C ALA A 699 33.43 0.41 9.24
N GLN A 700 32.41 0.64 10.06
CA GLN A 700 32.28 0.04 11.38
C GLN A 700 32.07 -1.49 11.28
N TYR A 701 31.41 -1.95 10.24
CA TYR A 701 31.12 -3.35 9.97
C TYR A 701 31.89 -3.83 8.74
N PRO A 702 32.58 -4.97 8.83
CA PRO A 702 33.44 -5.44 7.73
C PRO A 702 32.67 -6.16 6.60
N GLY A 703 31.38 -6.45 6.80
CA GLY A 703 30.55 -7.19 5.83
C GLY A 703 29.85 -6.29 4.84
N MET A 704 29.42 -6.88 3.72
CA MET A 704 28.58 -6.20 2.71
C MET A 704 27.20 -5.81 3.25
N TYR A 705 26.75 -6.41 4.35
CA TYR A 705 25.50 -6.14 5.03
C TYR A 705 25.76 -5.72 6.47
N LEU A 706 24.90 -4.84 6.97
CA LEU A 706 24.82 -4.45 8.37
C LEU A 706 24.38 -5.66 9.23
N PRO A 707 24.59 -5.63 10.55
CA PRO A 707 24.20 -6.72 11.43
C PRO A 707 22.70 -7.00 11.43
N SER A 708 22.34 -8.27 11.55
CA SER A 708 20.94 -8.67 11.72
C SER A 708 20.34 -8.14 13.01
N HIS A 709 19.06 -7.89 13.00
CA HIS A 709 18.32 -7.36 14.14
C HIS A 709 16.97 -8.05 14.33
N THR A 710 16.47 -7.94 15.56
CA THR A 710 15.15 -8.45 15.94
C THR A 710 14.50 -7.46 16.87
N THR A 711 13.27 -7.07 16.58
CA THR A 711 12.41 -6.28 17.46
C THR A 711 11.23 -7.12 17.95
N PHE A 712 10.60 -6.67 18.99
CA PHE A 712 9.49 -7.36 19.62
C PHE A 712 8.47 -6.35 20.14
N ASP A 713 7.20 -6.51 19.71
CA ASP A 713 6.11 -5.61 20.01
C ASP A 713 4.98 -6.35 20.73
N LEU A 714 4.28 -5.64 21.60
CA LEU A 714 3.23 -6.21 22.45
C LEU A 714 2.08 -5.20 22.60
N SER A 715 0.85 -5.68 22.47
CA SER A 715 -0.35 -4.94 22.82
C SER A 715 -1.23 -5.77 23.75
N LEU A 716 -1.86 -5.11 24.71
CA LEU A 716 -2.83 -5.71 25.62
C LEU A 716 -4.01 -4.75 25.76
N GLY A 717 -5.21 -5.22 25.47
CA GLY A 717 -6.40 -4.40 25.58
C GLY A 717 -7.57 -5.10 26.24
N LYS A 718 -8.57 -4.32 26.64
CA LYS A 718 -9.79 -4.78 27.29
C LYS A 718 -10.98 -3.92 26.92
N ASP A 719 -12.06 -4.58 26.52
CA ASP A 719 -13.37 -3.95 26.32
C ASP A 719 -14.21 -4.01 27.60
N PHE A 720 -14.96 -2.94 27.83
CA PHE A 720 -15.91 -2.82 28.94
C PHE A 720 -17.30 -2.49 28.38
N ALA A 721 -18.21 -3.44 28.50
CA ALA A 721 -19.63 -3.30 28.13
C ALA A 721 -19.81 -2.72 26.67
N GLU A 722 -18.96 -3.07 25.75
CA GLU A 722 -18.97 -2.61 24.34
C GLU A 722 -18.83 -1.09 24.14
N LYS A 723 -18.85 -0.31 25.23
CA LYS A 723 -18.79 1.15 25.22
C LYS A 723 -17.38 1.71 25.37
N TYR A 724 -16.56 1.06 26.18
CA TYR A 724 -15.23 1.54 26.51
C TYR A 724 -14.20 0.48 26.16
N SER A 725 -13.09 0.89 25.58
CA SER A 725 -11.91 0.05 25.42
C SER A 725 -10.71 0.77 26.01
N VAL A 726 -9.82 0.01 26.63
CA VAL A 726 -8.52 0.50 27.10
C VAL A 726 -7.46 -0.45 26.59
N SER A 727 -6.40 0.07 26.01
CA SER A 727 -5.24 -0.72 25.61
C SER A 727 -3.93 -0.09 26.06
N VAL A 728 -2.90 -0.91 26.15
CA VAL A 728 -1.50 -0.50 26.34
C VAL A 728 -0.68 -1.23 25.30
N THR A 729 0.08 -0.48 24.55
CA THR A 729 0.97 -0.98 23.50
C THR A 729 2.41 -0.60 23.81
N ALA A 730 3.33 -1.52 23.56
CA ALA A 730 4.76 -1.31 23.66
C ALA A 730 5.43 -1.79 22.38
N LEU A 731 6.01 -0.89 21.60
CA LEU A 731 6.81 -1.15 20.42
C LEU A 731 8.28 -1.24 20.83
N ASN A 732 9.04 -2.08 20.14
CA ASN A 732 10.44 -2.35 20.46
C ASN A 732 10.66 -2.54 21.98
N VAL A 733 9.95 -3.48 22.59
CA VAL A 733 9.93 -3.71 24.06
C VAL A 733 11.33 -3.82 24.66
N ALA A 734 12.27 -4.42 23.92
CA ALA A 734 13.66 -4.57 24.34
C ALA A 734 14.48 -3.27 24.25
N ASN A 735 13.94 -2.20 23.69
CA ASN A 735 14.64 -0.96 23.35
C ASN A 735 15.96 -1.21 22.61
N ARG A 736 15.91 -2.11 21.62
CA ARG A 736 17.09 -2.46 20.85
C ARG A 736 17.26 -1.47 19.71
N ARG A 737 18.23 -0.58 19.84
CA ARG A 737 18.63 0.37 18.80
C ARG A 737 19.65 -0.31 17.89
N VAL A 738 19.37 -0.32 16.57
CA VAL A 738 20.24 -0.87 15.54
C VAL A 738 20.28 0.08 14.35
N GLN A 739 21.41 0.09 13.67
CA GLN A 739 21.57 0.86 12.45
C GLN A 739 20.95 0.11 11.29
N LEU A 740 19.98 0.76 10.62
CA LEU A 740 19.30 0.23 9.45
C LEU A 740 20.03 0.64 8.18
N ASP A 741 20.54 1.87 8.13
CA ASP A 741 21.27 2.39 6.99
C ASP A 741 22.50 3.20 7.42
N ASN A 742 23.50 3.21 6.56
CA ASN A 742 24.69 4.04 6.67
C ASN A 742 25.18 4.50 5.27
N SER A 743 24.30 4.56 4.30
CA SER A 743 24.60 5.10 2.98
C SER A 743 24.67 6.63 3.04
N LEU A 744 25.53 7.22 2.23
CA LEU A 744 25.60 8.68 2.10
C LEU A 744 24.45 9.25 1.26
N THR A 745 23.77 8.40 0.50
CA THR A 745 22.67 8.80 -0.40
C THR A 745 21.44 9.31 0.33
N PHE A 746 21.34 9.05 1.66
CA PHE A 746 20.21 9.43 2.50
C PHE A 746 20.61 10.36 3.66
N GLY A 747 21.66 11.15 3.51
CA GLY A 747 22.07 12.10 4.56
C GLY A 747 22.77 11.46 5.76
N GLY A 748 23.19 10.20 5.63
CA GLY A 748 23.99 9.54 6.66
C GLY A 748 23.34 8.31 7.28
N PHE A 749 23.45 8.18 8.60
CA PHE A 749 23.00 6.99 9.31
C PHE A 749 21.52 7.07 9.67
N HIS A 750 20.84 5.90 9.66
CA HIS A 750 19.46 5.75 10.14
C HIS A 750 19.38 4.61 11.14
N TRP A 751 18.73 4.89 12.26
CA TRP A 751 18.52 3.91 13.33
C TRP A 751 17.03 3.60 13.44
N ASN A 752 16.70 2.36 13.77
CA ASN A 752 15.32 1.95 13.99
C ASN A 752 14.67 2.68 15.18
N GLU A 753 13.36 2.53 15.32
CA GLU A 753 12.55 3.15 16.35
C GLU A 753 13.06 2.85 17.76
N PRO A 754 13.03 3.82 18.69
CA PRO A 754 13.22 3.58 20.11
C PRO A 754 12.03 2.79 20.68
N ARG A 755 12.12 2.37 21.95
CA ARG A 755 10.96 1.80 22.61
C ARG A 755 9.88 2.85 22.82
N GLU A 756 8.71 2.62 22.23
CA GLU A 756 7.52 3.41 22.46
C GLU A 756 6.55 2.65 23.36
N ILE A 757 5.94 3.35 24.32
CA ILE A 757 4.89 2.80 25.19
C ILE A 757 3.78 3.82 25.26
N TYR A 758 2.58 3.44 24.86
CA TYR A 758 1.41 4.30 24.93
C TYR A 758 0.18 3.54 25.42
N GLY A 759 -0.75 4.28 25.99
CA GLY A 759 -2.08 3.80 26.34
C GLY A 759 -3.13 4.49 25.48
N GLU A 760 -4.14 3.75 25.07
CA GLU A 760 -5.28 4.25 24.34
C GLU A 760 -6.55 4.04 25.15
N PHE A 761 -7.46 5.02 25.10
CA PHE A 761 -8.81 4.95 25.60
C PHE A 761 -9.78 5.22 24.45
N ARG A 762 -10.74 4.31 24.25
CA ARG A 762 -11.80 4.45 23.25
C ARG A 762 -13.17 4.47 23.91
N TYR A 763 -14.00 5.43 23.50
CA TYR A 763 -15.38 5.58 23.97
C TYR A 763 -16.34 5.57 22.79
N ARG A 764 -17.28 4.63 22.80
CA ARG A 764 -18.33 4.47 21.77
C ARG A 764 -19.66 4.96 22.33
N PHE A 765 -20.38 5.79 21.57
CA PHE A 765 -21.65 6.37 21.99
C PHE A 765 -22.56 6.61 20.78
N ASN A 766 -23.89 6.53 21.01
CA ASN A 766 -24.89 6.83 20.00
C ASN A 766 -25.33 8.29 20.09
N TYR A 767 -25.80 8.91 18.99
CA TYR A 767 -26.28 10.28 18.90
C TYR A 767 -27.68 10.40 18.30
#